data_a1f6f496156aede1f76125e2d6eb26d3
#
_entry.id   a1f6f496156aede1f76125e2d6eb26d3
#
_cell.length_a   1.000
_cell.length_b   1.000
_cell.length_c   1.000
_cell.angle_alpha   90.00
_cell.angle_beta   90.00
_cell.angle_gamma   90.00
#
_symmetry.space_group_name_H-M   'P 1'
#
loop_
_entity.id
_entity.type
_entity.pdbx_description
1 polymer ?
#
loop_
_entity_poly.entity_id
_entity_poly.type
_entity_poly.pdbx_seq_one_letter_code
_entity_poly.pdbx_strand_id
1 'polypeptide(L)'
;MPQLRPALIALALTLAIATPAQATAGPAITIENDRTQPVFSYADAIREHVYVESTVDSDLDGKLDKVRVDIIRPKESGPGLKVPVIIDESPYYDNSGRGNEAERKVYDAAGNVVKFPLFYDNYFVPRGYAVLNVDMLGTTRSEGCPDIGGKADVLGGKAVIDWLNGRAKAVKADGTPAVADWTTGKSAMIGKSYDGTLANAVAATGVEGLKTIVPISAISSWYKYQRSNGVIYNYDYASWLANYVDTDPEAKCQPVRDKMDAEDGDDTGNYNPFWAERDYIKGLLGDASKVKASVFVIHTVNDLNVKPDNFSAWWKALADRGVPRKIWVGQTQHVDPFDFEGRRGLWVDTLHRWFDYWLHGVRNGITQEPRADVEVGPARWITQRDWPAPFAMKATLRPAPDGSLGLDPAAKDSTASFTDVAMSETAMVADVGTPNAGRVAFTTGALPLDLRLSGTPTADLRVKLDKPTSNLTALLVDFGEDTRVDWRRGQGITTLTEEDCHGESTAADDACYKKVVTNVATRPLEIVARGWIDVQNRYSLSQAAPLPVGTYGTVKWLTLPQDYTFKKGHRIGLVIAGTDSTYSGETGTGANVTVDLAKSSVVVPFALAAPLGDMPQDKARFHGPDRIELPKPEPEFQFF
;
A
#
# COMPACT_ATOMS: atom_id res chain seq x y z
N MET A 1 97.40 9.12 59.69
CA MET A 1 96.32 10.01 59.37
C MET A 1 95.62 9.47 58.11
N PRO A 2 94.46 8.79 58.17
CA PRO A 2 93.74 8.40 56.98
C PRO A 2 92.59 9.34 56.68
N GLN A 3 92.45 9.70 55.41
CA GLN A 3 91.47 10.58 54.90
C GLN A 3 90.13 9.84 54.71
N LEU A 4 89.01 10.35 55.24
CA LEU A 4 87.64 9.93 54.99
C LEU A 4 87.19 10.52 53.68
N ARG A 5 86.66 9.64 52.77
CA ARG A 5 85.91 10.02 51.57
C ARG A 5 84.42 9.97 51.90
N PRO A 6 83.57 10.94 51.50
CA PRO A 6 82.13 10.85 51.64
C PRO A 6 81.52 10.07 50.51
N ALA A 7 80.61 9.11 50.85
CA ALA A 7 79.78 8.36 49.90
C ALA A 7 78.57 9.20 49.52
N LEU A 8 78.39 9.45 48.22
CA LEU A 8 77.17 10.05 47.63
C LEU A 8 76.11 8.95 47.44
N ILE A 9 75.00 9.09 48.16
CA ILE A 9 73.81 8.23 47.94
C ILE A 9 72.95 8.91 46.85
N ALA A 10 72.85 8.32 45.65
CA ALA A 10 71.98 8.80 44.61
C ALA A 10 70.56 8.20 44.83
N LEU A 11 69.63 9.08 45.18
CA LEU A 11 68.18 8.74 45.29
C LEU A 11 67.54 8.75 43.88
N ALA A 12 67.26 7.57 43.29
CA ALA A 12 66.56 7.46 42.04
C ALA A 12 65.05 7.66 42.28
N LEU A 13 64.49 8.81 41.89
CA LEU A 13 63.05 9.05 41.82
C LEU A 13 62.48 8.38 40.54
N THR A 14 61.80 7.29 40.67
CA THR A 14 61.00 6.70 39.58
C THR A 14 59.68 7.47 39.46
N LEU A 15 59.59 8.39 38.47
CA LEU A 15 58.31 8.98 38.02
C LEU A 15 57.49 7.84 37.36
N ALA A 16 56.43 7.39 38.01
CA ALA A 16 55.38 6.59 37.37
C ALA A 16 54.56 7.54 36.48
N ILE A 17 54.79 7.46 35.18
CA ILE A 17 53.90 8.12 34.17
C ILE A 17 52.64 7.27 34.16
N ALA A 18 51.56 7.78 34.80
CA ALA A 18 50.21 7.23 34.62
C ALA A 18 49.80 7.53 33.17
N THR A 19 49.77 6.53 32.31
CA THR A 19 49.09 6.59 31.00
C THR A 19 47.62 6.93 31.26
N PRO A 20 47.06 7.97 30.65
CA PRO A 20 45.62 8.21 30.76
C PRO A 20 44.91 6.97 30.20
N ALA A 21 44.03 6.38 30.98
CA ALA A 21 43.12 5.37 30.49
C ALA A 21 42.39 5.98 29.30
N GLN A 22 42.61 5.46 28.09
CA GLN A 22 41.77 5.77 26.96
C GLN A 22 40.36 5.36 27.35
N ALA A 23 39.49 6.33 27.58
CA ALA A 23 38.07 6.07 27.65
C ALA A 23 37.71 5.38 26.33
N THR A 24 37.39 4.12 26.38
CA THR A 24 36.77 3.42 25.22
C THR A 24 35.53 4.19 24.89
N ALA A 25 35.55 4.86 23.73
CA ALA A 25 34.35 5.49 23.21
C ALA A 25 33.25 4.43 23.25
N GLY A 26 32.11 4.72 23.88
CA GLY A 26 30.98 3.82 23.90
C GLY A 26 30.55 3.50 22.45
N PRO A 27 29.79 2.42 22.25
CA PRO A 27 29.33 2.04 20.92
C PRO A 27 28.61 3.22 20.26
N ALA A 28 28.96 3.50 19.01
CA ALA A 28 28.41 4.58 18.20
C ALA A 28 27.82 3.98 16.93
N ILE A 29 26.81 4.65 16.36
CA ILE A 29 26.27 4.26 15.06
C ILE A 29 27.41 4.42 14.02
N THR A 30 27.74 3.31 13.37
CA THR A 30 28.82 3.24 12.38
C THR A 30 28.22 3.28 10.97
N ILE A 31 28.81 4.10 10.10
CA ILE A 31 28.42 4.23 8.70
C ILE A 31 29.61 3.83 7.84
N GLU A 32 29.45 2.77 7.04
CA GLU A 32 30.44 2.31 6.07
C GLU A 32 29.76 2.01 4.74
N ASN A 33 30.42 2.33 3.63
CA ASN A 33 29.87 2.15 2.29
C ASN A 33 28.47 2.77 2.13
N ASP A 34 28.30 3.96 2.67
CA ASP A 34 27.04 4.73 2.64
C ASP A 34 25.84 4.01 3.28
N ARG A 35 26.09 3.20 4.31
CA ARG A 35 25.08 2.45 5.09
C ARG A 35 25.44 2.34 6.56
N THR A 36 24.43 2.33 7.42
CA THR A 36 24.59 1.96 8.83
C THR A 36 24.97 0.49 8.97
N GLN A 37 25.89 0.20 9.91
CA GLN A 37 26.42 -1.14 10.12
C GLN A 37 25.80 -1.78 11.36
N PRO A 38 25.67 -3.13 11.43
CA PRO A 38 25.15 -3.84 12.59
C PRO A 38 26.22 -3.89 13.68
N VAL A 39 26.19 -2.92 14.60
CA VAL A 39 27.17 -2.77 15.70
C VAL A 39 26.55 -2.98 17.08
N PHE A 40 25.21 -3.06 17.17
CA PHE A 40 24.48 -3.30 18.42
C PHE A 40 23.91 -4.72 18.45
N SER A 41 23.91 -5.35 19.62
CA SER A 41 23.38 -6.72 19.80
C SER A 41 21.84 -6.68 19.83
N TYR A 42 21.20 -7.41 18.95
CA TYR A 42 19.74 -7.59 18.99
C TYR A 42 19.30 -8.44 20.19
N ALA A 43 20.11 -9.41 20.60
CA ALA A 43 19.83 -10.27 21.76
C ALA A 43 19.78 -9.46 23.07
N ASP A 44 20.61 -8.42 23.19
CA ASP A 44 20.66 -7.53 24.34
C ASP A 44 19.72 -6.33 24.25
N ALA A 45 18.97 -6.18 23.18
CA ALA A 45 18.07 -5.04 22.95
C ALA A 45 17.08 -4.84 24.11
N ILE A 46 16.80 -3.59 24.43
CA ILE A 46 15.74 -3.24 25.39
C ILE A 46 14.39 -3.55 24.73
N ARG A 47 13.58 -4.31 25.45
CA ARG A 47 12.19 -4.64 25.10
C ARG A 47 11.30 -4.08 26.18
N GLU A 48 10.47 -3.13 25.81
CA GLU A 48 9.57 -2.44 26.73
C GLU A 48 8.26 -2.07 26.04
N HIS A 49 7.25 -1.67 26.81
CA HIS A 49 6.02 -1.13 26.26
C HIS A 49 5.55 0.07 27.07
N VAL A 50 4.82 0.95 26.40
CA VAL A 50 4.23 2.15 26.99
C VAL A 50 2.81 2.35 26.46
N TYR A 51 2.04 3.17 27.18
CA TYR A 51 0.69 3.60 26.81
C TYR A 51 0.72 5.11 26.56
N VAL A 52 0.57 5.51 25.30
CA VAL A 52 0.59 6.91 24.87
C VAL A 52 -0.83 7.48 24.92
N GLU A 53 -1.04 8.57 25.65
CA GLU A 53 -2.32 9.27 25.70
C GLU A 53 -2.61 9.93 24.34
N SER A 54 -3.74 9.54 23.72
CA SER A 54 -4.23 10.15 22.49
C SER A 54 -5.01 11.44 22.79
N THR A 55 -5.59 12.05 21.76
CA THR A 55 -6.51 13.19 21.90
C THR A 55 -7.95 12.79 21.57
N VAL A 56 -8.24 11.49 21.56
CA VAL A 56 -9.54 10.91 21.20
C VAL A 56 -10.12 10.13 22.36
N ASP A 57 -11.42 10.22 22.52
CA ASP A 57 -12.30 9.35 23.30
C ASP A 57 -13.16 8.63 22.26
N SER A 58 -12.73 7.45 21.80
CA SER A 58 -13.37 6.74 20.68
C SER A 58 -14.47 5.78 21.13
N ASP A 59 -14.46 5.37 22.40
CA ASP A 59 -15.51 4.51 22.99
C ASP A 59 -16.57 5.32 23.76
N LEU A 60 -16.41 6.65 23.81
CA LEU A 60 -17.35 7.61 24.41
C LEU A 60 -17.52 7.40 25.93
N ASP A 61 -16.51 6.92 26.64
CA ASP A 61 -16.50 6.71 28.10
C ASP A 61 -16.20 7.99 28.92
N GLY A 62 -15.84 9.08 28.22
CA GLY A 62 -15.50 10.38 28.81
C GLY A 62 -14.02 10.53 29.16
N LYS A 63 -13.15 9.59 28.74
CA LYS A 63 -11.69 9.64 28.91
C LYS A 63 -10.97 9.55 27.58
N LEU A 64 -9.76 10.11 27.53
CA LEU A 64 -8.92 9.97 26.35
C LEU A 64 -8.29 8.56 26.32
N ASP A 65 -8.39 7.93 25.16
CA ASP A 65 -7.86 6.60 24.94
C ASP A 65 -6.34 6.57 24.87
N LYS A 66 -5.75 5.46 25.30
CA LYS A 66 -4.30 5.23 25.23
C LYS A 66 -3.93 4.21 24.18
N VAL A 67 -2.92 4.54 23.42
CA VAL A 67 -2.31 3.70 22.40
C VAL A 67 -1.20 2.88 23.03
N ARG A 68 -1.26 1.57 22.91
CA ARG A 68 -0.17 0.69 23.29
C ARG A 68 0.93 0.71 22.23
N VAL A 69 2.17 0.92 22.70
CA VAL A 69 3.38 0.92 21.87
C VAL A 69 4.36 -0.09 22.44
N ASP A 70 4.65 -1.14 21.68
CA ASP A 70 5.71 -2.08 21.97
C ASP A 70 7.02 -1.64 21.31
N ILE A 71 8.13 -1.68 22.03
CA ILE A 71 9.41 -1.05 21.63
C ILE A 71 10.54 -2.08 21.73
N ILE A 72 11.32 -2.19 20.64
CA ILE A 72 12.61 -2.86 20.64
C ILE A 72 13.66 -1.87 20.19
N ARG A 73 14.70 -1.63 21.01
CA ARG A 73 15.73 -0.64 20.74
C ARG A 73 17.11 -1.09 21.25
N PRO A 74 18.21 -0.57 20.66
CA PRO A 74 19.55 -0.88 21.14
C PRO A 74 19.68 -0.62 22.65
N LYS A 75 20.34 -1.51 23.37
CA LYS A 75 20.59 -1.38 24.81
C LYS A 75 21.31 -0.08 25.17
N GLU A 76 22.17 0.37 24.27
CA GLU A 76 22.98 1.57 24.43
C GLU A 76 22.18 2.85 24.17
N SER A 77 20.99 2.76 23.64
CA SER A 77 20.14 3.92 23.35
C SER A 77 19.66 4.59 24.66
N GLY A 78 19.79 5.90 24.70
CA GLY A 78 19.49 6.72 25.88
C GLY A 78 19.87 8.18 25.64
N PRO A 79 19.94 9.02 26.68
CA PRO A 79 20.33 10.42 26.51
C PRO A 79 21.70 10.62 25.86
N GLY A 80 22.63 9.66 26.02
CA GLY A 80 23.98 9.70 25.44
C GLY A 80 24.07 9.20 24.00
N LEU A 81 23.17 8.32 23.58
CA LEU A 81 23.07 7.80 22.23
C LEU A 81 21.60 7.77 21.81
N LYS A 82 21.19 8.70 20.98
CA LYS A 82 19.83 8.79 20.48
C LYS A 82 19.70 8.10 19.11
N VAL A 83 18.62 7.33 18.93
CA VAL A 83 18.34 6.59 17.71
C VAL A 83 17.04 7.07 17.05
N PRO A 84 16.92 7.04 15.72
CA PRO A 84 15.65 7.28 15.03
C PRO A 84 14.74 6.05 15.16
N VAL A 85 13.48 6.21 14.75
CA VAL A 85 12.42 5.25 15.01
C VAL A 85 11.78 4.79 13.69
N ILE A 86 11.54 3.48 13.57
CA ILE A 86 10.70 2.87 12.54
C ILE A 86 9.44 2.36 13.23
N ILE A 87 8.27 2.71 12.70
CA ILE A 87 6.96 2.40 13.28
C ILE A 87 6.17 1.56 12.28
N ASP A 88 5.62 0.44 12.74
CA ASP A 88 4.52 -0.28 12.10
C ASP A 88 3.30 -0.21 13.03
N GLU A 89 2.25 0.50 12.62
CA GLU A 89 0.99 0.59 13.33
C GLU A 89 -0.02 -0.32 12.64
N SER A 90 -0.68 -1.21 13.40
CA SER A 90 -1.53 -2.26 12.83
C SER A 90 -2.74 -2.58 13.69
N PRO A 91 -3.91 -2.86 13.08
CA PRO A 91 -5.04 -3.47 13.76
C PRO A 91 -4.96 -5.01 13.83
N TYR A 92 -3.91 -5.65 13.28
CA TYR A 92 -3.92 -7.09 12.96
C TYR A 92 -3.05 -7.96 13.86
N TYR A 93 -2.37 -7.42 14.87
CA TYR A 93 -1.37 -8.18 15.62
C TYR A 93 -1.93 -9.40 16.37
N ASP A 94 -3.17 -9.36 16.83
CA ASP A 94 -3.80 -10.48 17.56
C ASP A 94 -4.80 -11.30 16.71
N ASN A 95 -5.14 -10.84 15.48
CA ASN A 95 -6.09 -11.55 14.61
C ASN A 95 -5.43 -12.16 13.35
N SER A 96 -5.33 -11.41 12.25
CA SER A 96 -4.80 -11.92 10.98
C SER A 96 -3.28 -12.07 10.95
N GLY A 97 -2.56 -11.39 11.84
CA GLY A 97 -1.09 -11.33 11.80
C GLY A 97 -0.55 -10.46 10.66
N ARG A 98 0.76 -10.54 10.43
CA ARG A 98 1.49 -9.74 9.44
C ARG A 98 2.32 -10.64 8.51
N GLY A 99 2.60 -10.11 7.32
CA GLY A 99 3.38 -10.85 6.31
C GLY A 99 2.65 -12.04 5.70
N ASN A 100 3.30 -12.73 4.79
CA ASN A 100 2.76 -13.90 4.09
C ASN A 100 2.55 -15.12 5.02
N GLU A 101 3.26 -15.16 6.15
CA GLU A 101 3.18 -16.24 7.12
C GLU A 101 2.25 -15.93 8.29
N ALA A 102 1.49 -14.83 8.23
CA ALA A 102 0.54 -14.40 9.25
C ALA A 102 1.13 -14.36 10.67
N GLU A 103 2.35 -13.80 10.80
CA GLU A 103 3.06 -13.73 12.06
C GLU A 103 2.38 -12.81 13.06
N ARG A 104 2.47 -13.18 14.34
CA ARG A 104 1.92 -12.41 15.46
C ARG A 104 3.02 -11.99 16.40
N LYS A 105 2.74 -10.97 17.23
CA LYS A 105 3.61 -10.61 18.35
C LYS A 105 3.71 -11.78 19.33
N VAL A 106 4.91 -12.04 19.87
CA VAL A 106 5.14 -12.98 20.96
C VAL A 106 5.61 -12.22 22.20
N TYR A 107 5.04 -12.53 23.35
CA TYR A 107 5.25 -11.80 24.59
C TYR A 107 5.93 -12.68 25.66
N ASP A 108 6.76 -12.05 26.50
CA ASP A 108 7.28 -12.65 27.73
C ASP A 108 6.23 -12.62 28.87
N ALA A 109 6.61 -13.17 30.02
CA ALA A 109 5.75 -13.18 31.21
C ALA A 109 5.46 -11.79 31.80
N ALA A 110 6.27 -10.78 31.48
CA ALA A 110 6.09 -9.39 31.88
C ALA A 110 5.23 -8.61 30.87
N GLY A 111 4.81 -9.25 29.78
CA GLY A 111 4.02 -8.63 28.73
C GLY A 111 4.82 -7.76 27.76
N ASN A 112 6.15 -7.85 27.76
CA ASN A 112 6.98 -7.22 26.74
C ASN A 112 7.10 -8.13 25.53
N VAL A 113 7.13 -7.55 24.35
CA VAL A 113 7.31 -8.27 23.10
C VAL A 113 8.73 -8.83 23.00
N VAL A 114 8.85 -10.12 22.65
CA VAL A 114 10.11 -10.82 22.39
C VAL A 114 10.30 -11.18 20.92
N LYS A 115 9.21 -11.18 20.13
CA LYS A 115 9.23 -11.29 18.68
C LYS A 115 8.20 -10.32 18.09
N PHE A 116 8.64 -9.47 17.17
CA PHE A 116 7.77 -8.73 16.28
C PHE A 116 7.46 -9.55 15.01
N PRO A 117 6.31 -9.39 14.38
CA PRO A 117 6.13 -9.89 13.03
C PRO A 117 7.03 -9.14 12.05
N LEU A 118 7.45 -9.82 10.98
CA LEU A 118 8.42 -9.34 10.00
C LEU A 118 9.83 -9.17 10.58
N PHE A 119 10.77 -8.74 9.75
CA PHE A 119 12.22 -8.73 10.06
C PHE A 119 12.76 -7.35 10.45
N TYR A 120 11.91 -6.36 10.61
CA TYR A 120 12.40 -4.96 10.73
C TYR A 120 13.23 -4.74 11.99
N ASP A 121 12.84 -5.30 13.11
CA ASP A 121 13.59 -5.19 14.37
C ASP A 121 14.90 -5.97 14.33
N ASN A 122 14.89 -7.22 13.84
CA ASN A 122 16.08 -8.06 13.68
C ASN A 122 17.14 -7.38 12.78
N TYR A 123 16.69 -6.62 11.77
CA TYR A 123 17.57 -5.99 10.81
C TYR A 123 18.02 -4.59 11.24
N PHE A 124 17.07 -3.75 11.70
CA PHE A 124 17.35 -2.33 11.93
C PHE A 124 17.84 -2.02 13.34
N VAL A 125 17.42 -2.77 14.37
CA VAL A 125 17.90 -2.53 15.76
C VAL A 125 19.42 -2.66 15.86
N PRO A 126 20.07 -3.72 15.31
CA PRO A 126 21.52 -3.81 15.29
C PRO A 126 22.21 -2.63 14.57
N ARG A 127 21.49 -1.90 13.72
CA ARG A 127 21.99 -0.78 12.91
C ARG A 127 21.71 0.59 13.51
N GLY A 128 21.25 0.62 14.76
CA GLY A 128 21.05 1.87 15.51
C GLY A 128 19.71 2.54 15.23
N TYR A 129 18.66 1.75 15.06
CA TYR A 129 17.26 2.20 15.05
C TYR A 129 16.50 1.63 16.24
N ALA A 130 15.44 2.28 16.66
CA ALA A 130 14.38 1.66 17.42
C ALA A 130 13.25 1.23 16.47
N VAL A 131 12.65 0.06 16.73
CA VAL A 131 11.47 -0.41 15.99
C VAL A 131 10.31 -0.49 16.97
N LEU A 132 9.18 0.09 16.56
CA LEU A 132 7.95 0.15 17.33
C LEU A 132 6.83 -0.56 16.56
N ASN A 133 6.15 -1.50 17.24
CA ASN A 133 4.85 -1.99 16.80
C ASN A 133 3.76 -1.36 17.64
N VAL A 134 2.86 -0.64 16.98
CA VAL A 134 1.80 0.14 17.60
C VAL A 134 0.46 -0.57 17.39
N ASP A 135 -0.23 -0.88 18.47
CA ASP A 135 -1.60 -1.37 18.39
C ASP A 135 -2.52 -0.19 18.07
N MET A 136 -3.22 -0.23 16.92
CA MET A 136 -4.21 0.79 16.55
C MET A 136 -5.27 0.95 17.67
N LEU A 137 -5.77 2.15 17.91
CA LEU A 137 -6.84 2.37 18.90
C LEU A 137 -8.03 1.42 18.68
N GLY A 138 -8.54 0.87 19.78
CA GLY A 138 -9.62 -0.13 19.76
C GLY A 138 -9.20 -1.53 19.34
N THR A 139 -7.90 -1.81 19.23
CA THR A 139 -7.43 -3.13 18.83
C THR A 139 -6.34 -3.65 19.75
N THR A 140 -6.18 -4.97 19.80
CA THR A 140 -5.15 -5.70 20.53
C THR A 140 -5.10 -5.30 22.01
N ARG A 141 -4.25 -4.35 22.40
CA ARG A 141 -4.09 -3.89 23.80
C ARG A 141 -4.16 -2.37 23.95
N SER A 142 -4.56 -1.67 22.90
CA SER A 142 -4.93 -0.26 22.96
C SER A 142 -6.35 -0.08 23.49
N GLU A 143 -6.59 1.05 24.13
CA GLU A 143 -7.93 1.45 24.63
C GLU A 143 -8.82 1.95 23.46
N GLY A 144 -10.11 2.15 23.71
CA GLY A 144 -11.04 2.78 22.77
C GLY A 144 -11.77 1.81 21.85
N CYS A 145 -12.31 2.34 20.74
CA CYS A 145 -12.99 1.58 19.69
C CYS A 145 -12.47 1.95 18.31
N PRO A 146 -12.33 0.97 17.39
CA PRO A 146 -11.90 1.25 16.01
C PRO A 146 -13.00 2.00 15.25
N ASP A 147 -12.64 3.07 14.54
CA ASP A 147 -13.57 3.89 13.76
C ASP A 147 -13.31 3.86 12.24
N ILE A 148 -12.48 2.97 11.81
CA ILE A 148 -12.12 2.66 10.42
C ILE A 148 -11.79 3.90 9.57
N GLY A 149 -10.53 4.29 9.62
CA GLY A 149 -9.99 5.40 8.86
C GLY A 149 -10.31 6.79 9.39
N GLY A 150 -11.03 6.88 10.49
CA GLY A 150 -11.47 8.13 11.10
C GLY A 150 -10.50 8.70 12.14
N LYS A 151 -11.05 9.38 13.14
CA LYS A 151 -10.25 10.12 14.14
C LYS A 151 -9.41 9.21 15.01
N ALA A 152 -9.95 8.07 15.44
CA ALA A 152 -9.24 7.15 16.31
C ALA A 152 -7.95 6.67 15.63
N ASP A 153 -8.07 6.19 14.41
CA ASP A 153 -6.94 5.70 13.61
C ASP A 153 -5.88 6.79 13.37
N VAL A 154 -6.32 7.95 12.88
CA VAL A 154 -5.39 9.04 12.47
C VAL A 154 -4.71 9.66 13.68
N LEU A 155 -5.46 9.95 14.75
CA LEU A 155 -4.94 10.68 15.90
C LEU A 155 -4.24 9.77 16.92
N GLY A 156 -4.54 8.46 16.91
CA GLY A 156 -3.81 7.45 17.67
C GLY A 156 -2.36 7.37 17.22
N GLY A 157 -2.13 7.08 15.94
CA GLY A 157 -0.77 7.04 15.37
C GLY A 157 -0.03 8.37 15.46
N LYS A 158 -0.76 9.50 15.26
CA LYS A 158 -0.19 10.84 15.45
C LYS A 158 0.28 11.07 16.89
N ALA A 159 -0.45 10.60 17.89
CA ALA A 159 -0.07 10.77 19.30
C ALA A 159 1.26 10.07 19.61
N VAL A 160 1.54 8.92 19.00
CA VAL A 160 2.83 8.24 19.14
C VAL A 160 3.99 9.12 18.62
N ILE A 161 3.83 9.73 17.43
CA ILE A 161 4.83 10.67 16.89
C ILE A 161 4.99 11.88 17.82
N ASP A 162 3.91 12.40 18.37
CA ASP A 162 3.93 13.52 19.30
C ASP A 162 4.64 13.16 20.61
N TRP A 163 4.41 11.96 21.15
CA TRP A 163 5.13 11.46 22.33
C TRP A 163 6.65 11.33 22.08
N LEU A 164 7.06 10.76 20.96
CA LEU A 164 8.46 10.65 20.57
C LEU A 164 9.16 12.02 20.47
N ASN A 165 8.39 13.11 20.39
CA ASN A 165 8.85 14.49 20.31
C ASN A 165 8.48 15.34 21.54
N GLY A 166 8.04 14.71 22.62
CA GLY A 166 7.72 15.39 23.90
C GLY A 166 6.44 16.24 23.88
N ARG A 167 5.54 16.03 22.92
CA ARG A 167 4.28 16.76 22.76
C ARG A 167 3.04 16.01 23.28
N ALA A 168 3.16 14.70 23.54
CA ALA A 168 2.13 13.91 24.20
C ALA A 168 2.72 13.21 25.42
N LYS A 169 1.84 12.75 26.33
CA LYS A 169 2.21 12.02 27.54
C LYS A 169 2.17 10.52 27.26
N ALA A 170 2.98 9.76 28.00
CA ALA A 170 2.84 8.31 28.08
C ALA A 170 3.15 7.82 29.49
N VAL A 171 2.66 6.63 29.78
CA VAL A 171 2.92 5.91 31.02
C VAL A 171 3.41 4.51 30.74
N LYS A 172 4.21 3.97 31.66
CA LYS A 172 4.59 2.55 31.68
C LYS A 172 3.45 1.70 32.26
N ALA A 173 3.59 0.38 32.22
CA ALA A 173 2.60 -0.55 32.81
C ALA A 173 2.31 -0.30 34.30
N ASP A 174 3.27 0.22 35.05
CA ASP A 174 3.13 0.57 36.46
C ASP A 174 2.51 1.97 36.72
N GLY A 175 2.12 2.68 35.65
CA GLY A 175 1.54 4.02 35.70
C GLY A 175 2.56 5.15 35.84
N THR A 176 3.87 4.85 35.92
CA THR A 176 4.90 5.89 35.97
C THR A 176 5.09 6.57 34.61
N PRO A 177 5.46 7.87 34.58
CA PRO A 177 5.69 8.58 33.32
C PRO A 177 6.75 7.90 32.44
N ALA A 178 6.46 7.79 31.13
CA ALA A 178 7.39 7.30 30.13
C ALA A 178 7.85 8.45 29.22
N VAL A 179 9.15 8.71 29.20
CA VAL A 179 9.75 9.76 28.37
C VAL A 179 10.66 9.12 27.33
N ALA A 180 10.50 9.51 26.07
CA ALA A 180 11.31 9.02 24.95
C ALA A 180 12.61 9.82 24.78
N ASP A 181 13.45 9.88 25.81
CA ASP A 181 14.72 10.65 25.81
C ASP A 181 15.84 9.95 25.01
N TRP A 182 15.63 8.71 24.61
CA TRP A 182 16.49 7.86 23.81
C TRP A 182 16.35 8.07 22.29
N THR A 183 15.34 8.81 21.82
CA THR A 183 15.11 9.03 20.39
C THR A 183 15.66 10.36 19.89
N THR A 184 16.01 10.39 18.59
CA THR A 184 16.33 11.63 17.84
C THR A 184 15.09 12.48 17.56
N GLY A 185 13.88 11.99 17.81
CA GLY A 185 12.61 12.57 17.39
C GLY A 185 12.30 12.40 15.90
N LYS A 186 13.18 11.76 15.12
CA LYS A 186 12.91 11.43 13.72
C LYS A 186 12.28 10.04 13.63
N SER A 187 11.18 9.93 12.91
CA SER A 187 10.48 8.66 12.71
C SER A 187 10.14 8.38 11.26
N ALA A 188 10.01 7.11 10.95
CA ALA A 188 9.40 6.57 9.75
C ALA A 188 8.15 5.77 10.12
N MET A 189 7.17 5.67 9.21
CA MET A 189 6.10 4.67 9.29
C MET A 189 6.15 3.76 8.06
N ILE A 190 5.94 2.47 8.27
CA ILE A 190 5.90 1.45 7.22
C ILE A 190 4.79 0.47 7.52
N GLY A 191 4.14 -0.04 6.49
CA GLY A 191 3.16 -1.12 6.64
C GLY A 191 2.42 -1.42 5.36
N LYS A 192 1.77 -2.60 5.33
CA LYS A 192 0.97 -3.06 4.19
C LYS A 192 -0.51 -2.95 4.50
N SER A 193 -1.33 -2.63 3.49
CA SER A 193 -2.79 -2.60 3.62
C SER A 193 -3.23 -1.52 4.60
N TYR A 194 -3.96 -1.88 5.64
CA TYR A 194 -4.40 -0.94 6.68
C TYR A 194 -3.20 -0.23 7.36
N ASP A 195 -2.12 -0.92 7.65
CA ASP A 195 -0.94 -0.35 8.29
C ASP A 195 -0.27 0.71 7.41
N GLY A 196 -0.19 0.45 6.10
CA GLY A 196 0.23 1.46 5.12
C GLY A 196 -0.77 2.62 4.99
N THR A 197 -2.05 2.34 5.20
CA THR A 197 -3.12 3.34 5.25
C THR A 197 -2.95 4.27 6.44
N LEU A 198 -2.63 3.73 7.62
CA LEU A 198 -2.30 4.50 8.81
C LEU A 198 -1.08 5.40 8.58
N ALA A 199 -0.04 4.89 7.90
CA ALA A 199 1.10 5.72 7.51
C ALA A 199 0.71 6.90 6.60
N ASN A 200 -0.16 6.69 5.58
CA ASN A 200 -0.71 7.76 4.76
C ASN A 200 -1.52 8.76 5.58
N ALA A 201 -2.38 8.27 6.46
CA ALA A 201 -3.27 9.06 7.29
C ALA A 201 -2.50 9.98 8.25
N VAL A 202 -1.54 9.43 8.99
CA VAL A 202 -0.69 10.19 9.92
C VAL A 202 0.17 11.21 9.16
N ALA A 203 0.75 10.84 8.00
CA ALA A 203 1.52 11.78 7.19
C ALA A 203 0.67 12.95 6.68
N ALA A 204 -0.59 12.71 6.31
CA ALA A 204 -1.54 13.72 5.85
C ALA A 204 -1.89 14.76 6.92
N THR A 205 -1.65 14.48 8.22
CA THR A 205 -1.79 15.49 9.30
C THR A 205 -0.70 16.54 9.29
N GLY A 206 0.45 16.27 8.64
CA GLY A 206 1.62 17.13 8.64
C GLY A 206 2.41 17.12 9.96
N VAL A 207 2.25 16.05 10.78
CA VAL A 207 2.88 15.92 12.09
C VAL A 207 4.41 16.10 12.02
N GLU A 208 4.94 16.90 12.92
CA GLU A 208 6.38 17.12 13.01
C GLU A 208 7.08 15.90 13.63
N GLY A 209 8.24 15.53 13.09
CA GLY A 209 9.00 14.35 13.52
C GLY A 209 8.92 13.20 12.54
N LEU A 210 7.79 13.02 11.83
CA LEU A 210 7.66 12.04 10.76
C LEU A 210 8.46 12.49 9.52
N LYS A 211 9.51 11.75 9.16
CA LYS A 211 10.45 12.10 8.09
C LYS A 211 10.18 11.36 6.79
N THR A 212 9.66 10.15 6.89
CA THR A 212 9.36 9.32 5.74
C THR A 212 8.24 8.33 6.04
N ILE A 213 7.53 7.91 5.00
CA ILE A 213 6.58 6.80 5.08
C ILE A 213 6.81 5.81 3.93
N VAL A 214 6.48 4.55 4.16
CA VAL A 214 6.56 3.46 3.18
C VAL A 214 5.20 2.75 3.14
N PRO A 215 4.18 3.35 2.49
CA PRO A 215 2.86 2.75 2.36
C PRO A 215 2.88 1.66 1.28
N ILE A 216 2.56 0.43 1.68
CA ILE A 216 2.52 -0.75 0.82
C ILE A 216 1.05 -1.14 0.61
N SER A 217 0.58 -1.24 -0.64
CA SER A 217 -0.81 -1.60 -0.97
C SER A 217 -1.84 -0.86 -0.09
N ALA A 218 -1.66 0.46 0.03
CA ALA A 218 -2.30 1.29 1.05
C ALA A 218 -3.48 2.10 0.50
N ILE A 219 -4.49 2.30 1.33
CA ILE A 219 -5.63 3.17 1.05
C ILE A 219 -5.19 4.64 1.19
N SER A 220 -5.65 5.49 0.30
CA SER A 220 -5.50 6.95 0.39
C SER A 220 -6.82 7.68 0.53
N SER A 221 -7.92 6.99 0.22
CA SER A 221 -9.29 7.44 0.43
C SER A 221 -10.18 6.22 0.63
N TRP A 222 -10.83 6.12 1.79
CA TRP A 222 -11.73 5.03 2.11
C TRP A 222 -12.97 5.01 1.22
N TYR A 223 -13.40 6.17 0.70
CA TYR A 223 -14.43 6.22 -0.34
C TYR A 223 -14.01 5.41 -1.57
N LYS A 224 -12.78 5.59 -2.07
CA LYS A 224 -12.25 4.83 -3.21
C LYS A 224 -12.07 3.34 -2.93
N TYR A 225 -11.85 2.99 -1.67
CA TYR A 225 -11.76 1.59 -1.26
C TYR A 225 -13.13 0.91 -1.27
N GLN A 226 -14.18 1.61 -0.87
CA GLN A 226 -15.54 1.09 -0.72
C GLN A 226 -16.44 1.36 -1.94
N ARG A 227 -16.12 2.36 -2.77
CA ARG A 227 -17.00 2.86 -3.83
C ARG A 227 -16.21 3.31 -5.07
N SER A 228 -16.87 3.33 -6.21
CA SER A 228 -16.38 3.97 -7.43
C SER A 228 -17.47 4.82 -8.07
N ASN A 229 -17.32 6.15 -7.98
CA ASN A 229 -18.21 7.08 -8.65
C ASN A 229 -19.71 6.80 -8.39
N GLY A 230 -20.08 6.54 -7.13
CA GLY A 230 -21.44 6.23 -6.70
C GLY A 230 -21.77 4.73 -6.63
N VAL A 231 -21.05 3.87 -7.36
CA VAL A 231 -21.24 2.42 -7.27
C VAL A 231 -20.67 1.89 -5.96
N ILE A 232 -21.44 1.11 -5.22
CA ILE A 232 -21.08 0.52 -3.93
C ILE A 232 -20.49 -0.87 -4.14
N TYR A 233 -19.32 -1.13 -3.58
CA TYR A 233 -18.70 -2.45 -3.63
C TYR A 233 -19.26 -3.39 -2.58
N ASN A 234 -19.29 -2.94 -1.31
CA ASN A 234 -19.83 -3.70 -0.19
C ASN A 234 -20.61 -2.75 0.73
N TYR A 235 -21.79 -3.18 1.16
CA TYR A 235 -22.62 -2.49 2.14
C TYR A 235 -22.10 -2.75 3.56
N ASP A 236 -22.29 -1.80 4.48
CA ASP A 236 -21.93 -1.89 5.91
C ASP A 236 -20.47 -2.30 6.15
N TYR A 237 -19.58 -2.06 5.21
CA TYR A 237 -18.21 -2.58 5.29
C TYR A 237 -17.39 -1.94 6.40
N ALA A 238 -17.58 -0.65 6.68
CA ALA A 238 -16.80 0.04 7.71
C ALA A 238 -17.09 -0.55 9.10
N SER A 239 -18.35 -0.76 9.43
CA SER A 239 -18.77 -1.37 10.69
C SER A 239 -18.38 -2.85 10.79
N TRP A 240 -18.49 -3.59 9.67
CA TRP A 240 -18.02 -4.97 9.59
C TRP A 240 -16.52 -5.06 9.88
N LEU A 241 -15.70 -4.21 9.25
CA LEU A 241 -14.24 -4.21 9.46
C LEU A 241 -13.89 -3.78 10.89
N ALA A 242 -14.61 -2.81 11.45
CA ALA A 242 -14.46 -2.41 12.85
C ALA A 242 -14.71 -3.60 13.79
N ASN A 243 -15.79 -4.34 13.56
CA ASN A 243 -16.07 -5.55 14.34
C ASN A 243 -15.02 -6.65 14.17
N TYR A 244 -14.45 -6.78 12.97
CA TYR A 244 -13.42 -7.79 12.68
C TYR A 244 -12.09 -7.52 13.41
N VAL A 245 -11.72 -6.24 13.59
CA VAL A 245 -10.46 -5.86 14.24
C VAL A 245 -10.60 -5.55 15.73
N ASP A 246 -11.82 -5.33 16.21
CA ASP A 246 -12.16 -5.07 17.62
C ASP A 246 -11.79 -6.29 18.48
N THR A 247 -11.04 -6.08 19.56
CA THR A 247 -10.66 -7.12 20.51
C THR A 247 -11.37 -6.99 21.84
N ASP A 248 -12.18 -5.96 22.00
CA ASP A 248 -13.01 -5.72 23.20
C ASP A 248 -14.31 -6.55 23.16
N PRO A 249 -15.04 -6.64 24.29
CA PRO A 249 -16.37 -7.24 24.29
C PRO A 249 -17.28 -6.58 23.25
N GLU A 250 -17.95 -7.39 22.43
CA GLU A 250 -18.76 -6.97 21.27
C GLU A 250 -19.73 -5.81 21.56
N ALA A 251 -20.29 -5.76 22.77
CA ALA A 251 -21.25 -4.72 23.17
C ALA A 251 -20.63 -3.33 23.42
N LYS A 252 -19.33 -3.24 23.70
CA LYS A 252 -18.67 -1.97 24.04
C LYS A 252 -18.63 -1.02 22.84
N CYS A 253 -18.20 -1.51 21.70
CA CYS A 253 -18.01 -0.71 20.49
C CYS A 253 -19.24 -0.69 19.56
N GLN A 254 -20.35 -1.38 19.91
CA GLN A 254 -21.55 -1.40 19.07
C GLN A 254 -22.10 0.00 18.75
N PRO A 255 -22.17 0.97 19.70
CA PRO A 255 -22.63 2.32 19.36
C PRO A 255 -21.78 3.05 18.30
N VAL A 256 -20.48 2.75 18.25
CA VAL A 256 -19.56 3.31 17.24
C VAL A 256 -19.84 2.69 15.88
N ARG A 257 -20.08 1.38 15.82
CA ARG A 257 -20.47 0.66 14.59
C ARG A 257 -21.80 1.13 14.04
N ASP A 258 -22.85 1.23 14.91
CA ASP A 258 -24.18 1.73 14.53
C ASP A 258 -24.11 3.14 13.93
N LYS A 259 -23.21 3.98 14.46
CA LYS A 259 -22.98 5.33 13.95
C LYS A 259 -22.32 5.29 12.57
N MET A 260 -21.35 4.40 12.33
CA MET A 260 -20.73 4.25 11.02
C MET A 260 -21.75 3.86 9.95
N ASP A 261 -22.61 2.86 10.22
CA ASP A 261 -23.66 2.42 9.30
C ASP A 261 -24.70 3.53 9.03
N ALA A 262 -24.98 4.38 10.03
CA ALA A 262 -25.90 5.49 9.83
C ALA A 262 -25.32 6.65 9.02
N GLU A 263 -24.00 6.79 8.96
CA GLU A 263 -23.32 7.96 8.37
C GLU A 263 -22.60 7.65 7.04
N ASP A 264 -22.35 6.39 6.71
CA ASP A 264 -21.54 6.01 5.53
C ASP A 264 -22.22 6.27 4.17
N GLY A 265 -23.57 6.40 4.15
CA GLY A 265 -24.35 6.76 2.97
C GLY A 265 -24.49 5.62 1.98
N ASP A 266 -24.67 4.40 2.48
CA ASP A 266 -24.97 3.19 1.68
C ASP A 266 -26.32 3.28 0.95
N ASP A 267 -27.19 4.19 1.34
CA ASP A 267 -28.46 4.47 0.65
C ASP A 267 -28.31 5.21 -0.68
N THR A 268 -27.18 5.91 -0.88
CA THR A 268 -26.97 6.78 -2.06
C THR A 268 -25.67 6.51 -2.83
N GLY A 269 -24.69 5.86 -2.22
CA GLY A 269 -23.34 5.73 -2.77
C GLY A 269 -22.54 7.02 -2.83
N ASN A 270 -23.10 8.16 -2.36
CA ASN A 270 -22.49 9.48 -2.48
C ASN A 270 -21.31 9.69 -1.52
N TYR A 271 -20.36 10.52 -1.95
CA TYR A 271 -19.32 11.07 -1.08
C TYR A 271 -19.94 12.12 -0.13
N ASN A 272 -19.80 11.91 1.17
CA ASN A 272 -20.41 12.73 2.23
C ASN A 272 -19.36 13.09 3.31
N PRO A 273 -19.71 13.77 4.41
CA PRO A 273 -18.79 14.12 5.50
C PRO A 273 -18.08 12.93 6.14
N PHE A 274 -18.72 11.76 6.23
CA PHE A 274 -18.11 10.53 6.74
C PHE A 274 -16.88 10.14 5.89
N TRP A 275 -17.02 10.16 4.58
CA TRP A 275 -15.92 9.87 3.65
C TRP A 275 -14.90 11.00 3.58
N ALA A 276 -15.32 12.26 3.76
CA ALA A 276 -14.41 13.39 3.80
C ALA A 276 -13.47 13.35 5.02
N GLU A 277 -13.89 12.79 6.13
CA GLU A 277 -13.03 12.53 7.29
C GLU A 277 -11.97 11.46 6.98
N ARG A 278 -12.30 10.50 6.12
CA ARG A 278 -11.54 9.30 5.74
C ARG A 278 -10.82 9.42 4.39
N ASP A 279 -10.60 10.64 3.93
CA ASP A 279 -9.89 10.95 2.67
C ASP A 279 -8.59 11.70 3.00
N TYR A 280 -7.45 11.06 2.79
CA TYR A 280 -6.14 11.62 3.12
C TYR A 280 -5.54 12.45 1.97
N ILE A 281 -6.21 12.48 0.81
CA ILE A 281 -5.81 13.29 -0.33
C ILE A 281 -6.28 14.73 -0.18
N LYS A 282 -7.55 14.92 0.26
CA LYS A 282 -8.24 16.22 0.34
C LYS A 282 -9.23 16.31 1.51
N GLY A 283 -9.02 15.54 2.54
CA GLY A 283 -10.00 15.31 3.61
C GLY A 283 -9.95 16.32 4.75
N LEU A 284 -10.75 16.04 5.79
CA LEU A 284 -10.95 16.91 6.93
C LEU A 284 -9.88 16.76 8.01
N LEU A 285 -9.43 15.52 8.30
CA LEU A 285 -8.41 15.26 9.33
C LEU A 285 -7.00 15.60 8.85
N GLY A 286 -6.77 15.46 7.56
CA GLY A 286 -5.52 15.74 6.92
C GLY A 286 -5.66 15.72 5.40
N ASP A 287 -4.66 16.21 4.71
CA ASP A 287 -4.63 16.20 3.24
C ASP A 287 -3.19 16.17 2.70
N ALA A 288 -3.05 15.81 1.44
CA ALA A 288 -1.75 15.72 0.77
C ALA A 288 -0.93 17.01 0.79
N SER A 289 -1.58 18.19 0.99
CA SER A 289 -0.87 19.48 1.06
C SER A 289 -0.09 19.68 2.34
N LYS A 290 -0.41 18.92 3.40
CA LYS A 290 0.26 18.97 4.70
C LYS A 290 1.41 17.98 4.80
N VAL A 291 1.53 17.02 3.87
CA VAL A 291 2.57 16.00 3.91
C VAL A 291 3.95 16.61 3.83
N LYS A 292 4.75 16.44 4.91
CA LYS A 292 6.13 16.87 5.02
C LYS A 292 7.12 15.72 4.86
N ALA A 293 6.66 14.50 5.11
CA ALA A 293 7.44 13.28 4.98
C ALA A 293 7.70 12.94 3.52
N SER A 294 8.85 12.37 3.21
CA SER A 294 9.06 11.68 1.93
C SER A 294 8.24 10.39 1.87
N VAL A 295 7.92 9.92 0.66
CA VAL A 295 7.02 8.75 0.50
C VAL A 295 7.62 7.74 -0.46
N PHE A 296 7.80 6.50 0.00
CA PHE A 296 8.13 5.38 -0.87
C PHE A 296 6.90 4.49 -1.04
N VAL A 297 6.17 4.68 -2.13
CA VAL A 297 4.94 3.92 -2.44
C VAL A 297 5.29 2.56 -3.02
N ILE A 298 4.67 1.51 -2.52
CA ILE A 298 4.68 0.19 -3.15
C ILE A 298 3.24 -0.23 -3.41
N HIS A 299 2.94 -0.68 -4.62
CA HIS A 299 1.60 -1.17 -4.95
C HIS A 299 1.64 -2.11 -6.14
N THR A 300 0.57 -2.87 -6.35
CA THR A 300 0.44 -3.74 -7.52
C THR A 300 -0.80 -3.37 -8.33
N VAL A 301 -0.73 -3.49 -9.65
CA VAL A 301 -1.82 -3.07 -10.53
C VAL A 301 -3.00 -4.04 -10.57
N ASN A 302 -2.82 -5.25 -10.05
CA ASN A 302 -3.88 -6.24 -9.93
C ASN A 302 -4.38 -6.40 -8.48
N ASP A 303 -4.01 -5.49 -7.58
CA ASP A 303 -4.59 -5.43 -6.25
C ASP A 303 -6.04 -4.93 -6.33
N LEU A 304 -6.98 -5.88 -6.30
CA LEU A 304 -8.41 -5.58 -6.33
C LEU A 304 -9.03 -5.59 -4.92
N ASN A 305 -8.22 -5.83 -3.89
CA ASN A 305 -8.56 -5.50 -2.51
C ASN A 305 -8.38 -3.98 -2.30
N VAL A 306 -7.13 -3.49 -2.17
CA VAL A 306 -6.88 -2.05 -2.20
C VAL A 306 -6.67 -1.61 -3.65
N LYS A 307 -7.74 -1.22 -4.32
CA LYS A 307 -7.73 -0.93 -5.76
C LYS A 307 -6.69 0.12 -6.14
N PRO A 308 -6.00 -0.05 -7.28
CA PRO A 308 -4.85 0.77 -7.70
C PRO A 308 -5.12 2.26 -7.84
N ASP A 309 -6.37 2.69 -7.93
CA ASP A 309 -6.71 4.12 -7.95
C ASP A 309 -6.38 4.83 -6.62
N ASN A 310 -6.24 4.08 -5.52
CA ASN A 310 -5.74 4.61 -4.25
C ASN A 310 -4.29 5.09 -4.38
N PHE A 311 -3.37 4.22 -4.83
CA PHE A 311 -1.97 4.63 -4.96
C PHE A 311 -1.76 5.69 -6.04
N SER A 312 -2.47 5.59 -7.17
CA SER A 312 -2.27 6.52 -8.28
C SER A 312 -2.75 7.93 -7.95
N ALA A 313 -3.86 8.06 -7.22
CA ALA A 313 -4.35 9.35 -6.75
C ALA A 313 -3.40 9.96 -5.71
N TRP A 314 -2.90 9.16 -4.77
CA TRP A 314 -1.91 9.58 -3.78
C TRP A 314 -0.61 10.01 -4.44
N TRP A 315 -0.06 9.17 -5.34
CA TRP A 315 1.15 9.45 -6.10
C TRP A 315 1.07 10.78 -6.87
N LYS A 316 -0.06 11.03 -7.51
CA LYS A 316 -0.31 12.30 -8.20
C LYS A 316 -0.39 13.46 -7.24
N ALA A 317 -1.12 13.35 -6.14
CA ALA A 317 -1.27 14.41 -5.16
C ALA A 317 0.07 14.81 -4.54
N LEU A 318 0.93 13.83 -4.21
CA LEU A 318 2.31 14.05 -3.75
C LEU A 318 3.16 14.76 -4.82
N ALA A 319 3.00 14.38 -6.10
CA ALA A 319 3.69 15.04 -7.21
C ALA A 319 3.34 16.51 -7.34
N ASP A 320 2.04 16.82 -7.28
CA ASP A 320 1.52 18.18 -7.39
C ASP A 320 2.04 19.10 -6.25
N ARG A 321 2.54 18.52 -5.16
CA ARG A 321 3.11 19.23 -4.00
C ARG A 321 4.64 19.19 -3.94
N GLY A 322 5.28 18.50 -4.88
CA GLY A 322 6.74 18.38 -4.90
C GLY A 322 7.32 17.52 -3.78
N VAL A 323 6.52 16.64 -3.18
CA VAL A 323 6.97 15.72 -2.12
C VAL A 323 8.02 14.76 -2.69
N PRO A 324 9.20 14.61 -2.05
CA PRO A 324 10.18 13.60 -2.44
C PRO A 324 9.55 12.21 -2.38
N ARG A 325 9.60 11.46 -3.51
CA ARG A 325 8.90 10.19 -3.59
C ARG A 325 9.60 9.16 -4.48
N LYS A 326 9.38 7.89 -4.20
CA LYS A 326 9.79 6.70 -4.97
C LYS A 326 8.61 5.75 -5.09
N ILE A 327 8.55 4.92 -6.14
CA ILE A 327 7.46 3.95 -6.32
C ILE A 327 7.97 2.63 -6.90
N TRP A 328 7.45 1.52 -6.38
CA TRP A 328 7.49 0.21 -7.01
C TRP A 328 6.08 -0.22 -7.40
N VAL A 329 5.91 -0.69 -8.64
CA VAL A 329 4.61 -1.11 -9.19
C VAL A 329 4.71 -2.54 -9.69
N GLY A 330 4.08 -3.48 -8.97
CA GLY A 330 4.08 -4.92 -9.29
C GLY A 330 2.85 -5.38 -10.09
N GLN A 331 2.87 -6.65 -10.51
CA GLN A 331 1.79 -7.31 -11.27
C GLN A 331 0.99 -8.34 -10.46
N THR A 332 1.42 -8.67 -9.25
CA THR A 332 0.70 -9.57 -8.33
C THR A 332 -0.56 -8.91 -7.77
N GLN A 333 -1.22 -9.54 -6.79
CA GLN A 333 -2.33 -8.92 -6.06
C GLN A 333 -1.83 -8.25 -4.76
N HIS A 334 -2.48 -8.45 -3.65
CA HIS A 334 -2.26 -7.76 -2.37
C HIS A 334 -1.09 -8.36 -1.57
N VAL A 335 0.14 -8.31 -2.13
CA VAL A 335 1.34 -8.90 -1.52
C VAL A 335 2.31 -7.85 -1.00
N ASP A 336 3.19 -8.27 -0.10
CA ASP A 336 4.29 -7.45 0.41
C ASP A 336 5.44 -7.40 -0.64
N PRO A 337 6.20 -6.30 -0.80
CA PRO A 337 7.33 -6.26 -1.71
C PRO A 337 8.47 -7.22 -1.33
N PHE A 338 8.50 -7.68 -0.09
CA PHE A 338 9.36 -8.76 0.37
C PHE A 338 9.07 -10.08 -0.37
N ASP A 339 7.84 -10.22 -0.89
CA ASP A 339 7.34 -11.35 -1.66
C ASP A 339 7.34 -11.11 -3.19
N PHE A 340 8.01 -10.09 -3.69
CA PHE A 340 8.27 -9.97 -5.12
C PHE A 340 9.43 -10.89 -5.53
N GLU A 341 9.14 -11.88 -6.37
CA GLU A 341 10.12 -12.86 -6.80
C GLU A 341 11.41 -12.21 -7.33
N GLY A 342 12.55 -12.68 -6.84
CA GLY A 342 13.87 -12.17 -7.24
C GLY A 342 14.20 -10.76 -6.74
N ARG A 343 13.33 -10.10 -5.97
CA ARG A 343 13.56 -8.73 -5.49
C ARG A 343 13.74 -8.59 -3.97
N ARG A 344 13.62 -9.67 -3.21
CA ARG A 344 13.71 -9.62 -1.74
C ARG A 344 14.97 -8.92 -1.24
N GLY A 345 16.15 -9.32 -1.72
CA GLY A 345 17.43 -8.67 -1.36
C GLY A 345 17.51 -7.20 -1.78
N LEU A 346 16.98 -6.87 -2.98
CA LEU A 346 16.91 -5.48 -3.45
C LEU A 346 15.92 -4.64 -2.62
N TRP A 347 14.82 -5.24 -2.16
CA TRP A 347 13.87 -4.61 -1.26
C TRP A 347 14.54 -4.23 0.05
N VAL A 348 15.20 -5.18 0.73
CA VAL A 348 15.92 -4.94 1.99
C VAL A 348 16.98 -3.86 1.82
N ASP A 349 17.78 -3.93 0.74
CA ASP A 349 18.80 -2.93 0.42
C ASP A 349 18.21 -1.54 0.16
N THR A 350 17.14 -1.46 -0.63
CA THR A 350 16.50 -0.18 -0.97
C THR A 350 15.86 0.45 0.26
N LEU A 351 15.18 -0.36 1.09
CA LEU A 351 14.56 0.09 2.33
C LEU A 351 15.60 0.61 3.32
N HIS A 352 16.72 -0.12 3.48
CA HIS A 352 17.84 0.29 4.32
C HIS A 352 18.41 1.65 3.87
N ARG A 353 18.75 1.80 2.59
CA ARG A 353 19.24 3.08 2.05
C ARG A 353 18.23 4.20 2.17
N TRP A 354 16.94 3.90 2.02
CA TRP A 354 15.87 4.87 2.18
C TRP A 354 15.79 5.40 3.60
N PHE A 355 15.80 4.52 4.63
CA PHE A 355 15.77 4.92 6.02
C PHE A 355 17.07 5.60 6.46
N ASP A 356 18.22 5.10 6.04
CA ASP A 356 19.52 5.75 6.31
C ASP A 356 19.54 7.19 5.80
N TYR A 357 19.02 7.43 4.60
CA TYR A 357 18.98 8.78 4.03
C TYR A 357 18.07 9.73 4.84
N TRP A 358 16.85 9.31 5.11
CA TRP A 358 15.86 10.20 5.72
C TRP A 358 15.98 10.31 7.24
N LEU A 359 16.46 9.30 7.93
CA LEU A 359 16.52 9.23 9.39
C LEU A 359 17.92 9.52 9.93
N HIS A 360 18.95 8.92 9.37
CA HIS A 360 20.34 9.18 9.77
C HIS A 360 21.01 10.32 8.97
N GLY A 361 20.48 10.69 7.82
CA GLY A 361 21.05 11.72 6.95
C GLY A 361 22.23 11.21 6.10
N VAL A 362 22.33 9.91 5.89
CA VAL A 362 23.37 9.29 5.06
C VAL A 362 23.17 9.64 3.60
N ARG A 363 24.14 10.27 2.96
CA ARG A 363 24.06 10.68 1.55
C ARG A 363 24.44 9.54 0.61
N ASN A 364 23.59 8.55 0.48
CA ASN A 364 23.80 7.31 -0.28
C ASN A 364 23.26 7.34 -1.74
N GLY A 365 22.89 8.51 -2.23
CA GLY A 365 22.45 8.70 -3.62
C GLY A 365 21.03 8.23 -3.96
N ILE A 366 20.28 7.63 -3.05
CA ILE A 366 18.96 7.03 -3.33
C ILE A 366 17.94 8.02 -3.92
N THR A 367 18.01 9.30 -3.55
CA THR A 367 17.12 10.36 -4.08
C THR A 367 17.49 10.83 -5.48
N GLN A 368 18.65 10.42 -6.01
CA GLN A 368 19.10 10.71 -7.36
C GLN A 368 18.75 9.60 -8.35
N GLU A 369 18.38 8.43 -7.86
CA GLU A 369 17.93 7.30 -8.66
C GLU A 369 16.61 7.63 -9.38
N PRO A 370 16.31 6.94 -10.49
CA PRO A 370 14.97 6.96 -11.08
C PRO A 370 13.91 6.61 -10.04
N ARG A 371 12.74 7.27 -10.13
CA ARG A 371 11.72 7.16 -9.08
C ARG A 371 10.92 5.87 -9.14
N ALA A 372 10.82 5.23 -10.30
CA ALA A 372 9.87 4.14 -10.50
C ALA A 372 10.56 2.86 -10.97
N ASP A 373 10.28 1.77 -10.27
CA ASP A 373 10.51 0.41 -10.72
C ASP A 373 9.15 -0.22 -11.03
N VAL A 374 9.01 -0.77 -12.23
CA VAL A 374 7.72 -1.28 -12.73
C VAL A 374 7.89 -2.68 -13.27
N GLU A 375 7.06 -3.61 -12.81
CA GLU A 375 6.97 -4.95 -13.36
C GLU A 375 6.16 -4.92 -14.66
N VAL A 376 6.77 -5.30 -15.78
CA VAL A 376 6.16 -5.27 -17.11
C VAL A 376 5.84 -6.66 -17.68
N GLY A 377 5.97 -7.67 -16.88
CA GLY A 377 5.66 -9.07 -17.14
C GLY A 377 6.18 -9.93 -16.00
N PRO A 378 5.84 -11.23 -15.91
CA PRO A 378 6.18 -12.08 -14.78
C PRO A 378 7.66 -11.98 -14.39
N ALA A 379 7.94 -11.53 -13.18
CA ALA A 379 9.27 -11.30 -12.61
C ALA A 379 10.21 -10.41 -13.47
N ARG A 380 9.66 -9.64 -14.41
CA ARG A 380 10.42 -8.77 -15.31
C ARG A 380 10.18 -7.31 -14.98
N TRP A 381 11.18 -6.65 -14.41
CA TRP A 381 11.14 -5.28 -13.94
C TRP A 381 11.94 -4.34 -14.85
N ILE A 382 11.47 -3.11 -14.96
CA ILE A 382 12.19 -1.99 -15.58
C ILE A 382 12.24 -0.82 -14.60
N THR A 383 13.36 -0.08 -14.69
CA THR A 383 13.51 1.17 -13.94
C THR A 383 13.29 2.34 -14.88
N GLN A 384 12.46 3.30 -14.47
CA GLN A 384 12.13 4.48 -15.27
C GLN A 384 12.03 5.75 -14.41
N ARG A 385 12.11 6.92 -15.08
CA ARG A 385 12.22 8.20 -14.42
C ARG A 385 11.04 8.52 -13.46
N ASP A 386 9.83 8.14 -13.82
CA ASP A 386 8.62 8.37 -13.04
C ASP A 386 7.52 7.38 -13.48
N TRP A 387 6.43 7.29 -12.73
CA TRP A 387 5.22 6.55 -13.11
C TRP A 387 4.01 7.54 -13.10
N PRO A 388 3.10 7.45 -14.10
CA PRO A 388 3.13 6.64 -15.32
C PRO A 388 4.39 6.89 -16.17
N ALA A 389 4.65 6.01 -17.16
CA ALA A 389 5.80 6.16 -18.04
C ALA A 389 5.86 7.58 -18.61
N PRO A 390 6.99 8.29 -18.49
CA PRO A 390 7.15 9.59 -19.10
C PRO A 390 6.88 9.53 -20.62
N PHE A 391 6.22 10.56 -21.13
CA PHE A 391 5.89 10.68 -22.56
C PHE A 391 4.86 9.66 -23.08
N ALA A 392 4.05 9.02 -22.22
CA ALA A 392 2.91 8.24 -22.66
C ALA A 392 1.96 9.11 -23.47
N MET A 393 1.63 8.66 -24.69
CA MET A 393 0.74 9.36 -25.60
C MET A 393 -0.68 8.82 -25.44
N LYS A 394 -1.67 9.72 -25.44
CA LYS A 394 -3.07 9.34 -25.35
C LYS A 394 -3.61 8.97 -26.74
N ALA A 395 -4.00 7.71 -26.91
CA ALA A 395 -4.77 7.27 -28.06
C ALA A 395 -6.27 7.31 -27.73
N THR A 396 -7.07 7.87 -28.61
CA THR A 396 -8.53 7.86 -28.48
C THR A 396 -9.08 6.76 -29.37
N LEU A 397 -9.55 5.68 -28.76
CA LEU A 397 -10.19 4.56 -29.46
C LEU A 397 -11.70 4.76 -29.46
N ARG A 398 -12.35 4.55 -30.61
CA ARG A 398 -13.76 4.80 -30.85
C ARG A 398 -14.48 3.55 -31.33
N PRO A 399 -15.64 3.24 -30.74
CA PRO A 399 -16.44 2.10 -31.14
C PRO A 399 -17.21 2.39 -32.44
N ALA A 400 -17.42 1.36 -33.26
CA ALA A 400 -18.23 1.43 -34.49
C ALA A 400 -19.34 0.37 -34.50
N PRO A 401 -20.39 0.57 -35.34
CA PRO A 401 -21.59 -0.31 -35.35
C PRO A 401 -21.31 -1.75 -35.75
N ASP A 402 -20.22 -2.01 -36.46
CA ASP A 402 -19.78 -3.35 -36.88
C ASP A 402 -19.02 -4.10 -35.78
N GLY A 403 -18.96 -3.55 -34.57
CA GLY A 403 -18.20 -4.13 -33.44
C GLY A 403 -16.71 -3.82 -33.49
N SER A 404 -16.23 -3.00 -34.43
CA SER A 404 -14.84 -2.58 -34.47
C SER A 404 -14.55 -1.46 -33.46
N LEU A 405 -13.28 -1.41 -33.04
CA LEU A 405 -12.69 -0.35 -32.19
C LEU A 405 -11.53 0.27 -32.97
N GLY A 406 -11.64 1.52 -33.34
CA GLY A 406 -10.66 2.19 -34.21
C GLY A 406 -10.33 3.61 -33.78
N LEU A 407 -9.65 4.36 -34.63
CA LEU A 407 -9.29 5.77 -34.40
C LEU A 407 -10.36 6.74 -34.92
N ASP A 408 -11.07 6.33 -35.96
CA ASP A 408 -12.07 7.16 -36.62
C ASP A 408 -13.43 7.13 -35.89
N PRO A 409 -14.17 8.24 -35.84
CA PRO A 409 -15.50 8.24 -35.26
C PRO A 409 -16.49 7.45 -36.14
N ALA A 410 -17.43 6.76 -35.48
CA ALA A 410 -18.55 6.17 -36.19
C ALA A 410 -19.39 7.20 -36.93
N ALA A 411 -20.18 6.75 -37.93
CA ALA A 411 -21.12 7.59 -38.60
C ALA A 411 -22.12 8.24 -37.63
N LYS A 412 -22.58 9.46 -37.97
CA LYS A 412 -23.59 10.14 -37.17
C LYS A 412 -24.82 9.24 -36.96
N ASP A 413 -25.41 9.32 -35.78
CA ASP A 413 -26.59 8.56 -35.34
C ASP A 413 -26.36 7.03 -35.19
N SER A 414 -25.11 6.55 -35.26
CA SER A 414 -24.75 5.18 -34.93
C SER A 414 -24.92 4.93 -33.43
N THR A 415 -25.64 3.87 -33.08
CA THR A 415 -25.89 3.49 -31.67
C THR A 415 -25.72 2.03 -31.43
N ALA A 416 -25.46 1.68 -30.17
CA ALA A 416 -25.56 0.33 -29.65
C ALA A 416 -26.30 0.37 -28.31
N SER A 417 -26.99 -0.72 -27.94
CA SER A 417 -27.82 -0.73 -26.74
C SER A 417 -27.68 -2.03 -25.97
N PHE A 418 -27.85 -1.93 -24.66
CA PHE A 418 -27.91 -3.08 -23.74
C PHE A 418 -28.81 -2.74 -22.55
N THR A 419 -29.17 -3.76 -21.75
CA THR A 419 -29.94 -3.59 -20.51
C THR A 419 -28.99 -3.75 -19.32
N ASP A 420 -29.09 -2.84 -18.35
CA ASP A 420 -28.34 -2.94 -17.08
C ASP A 420 -28.89 -4.12 -16.26
N VAL A 421 -28.21 -5.23 -16.37
CA VAL A 421 -28.40 -6.44 -15.56
C VAL A 421 -27.07 -6.74 -14.84
N ALA A 422 -27.14 -7.29 -13.64
CA ALA A 422 -25.96 -7.71 -12.91
C ALA A 422 -25.26 -8.86 -13.65
N MET A 423 -24.04 -8.63 -14.11
CA MET A 423 -23.21 -9.62 -14.82
C MET A 423 -21.83 -9.72 -14.19
N SER A 424 -21.27 -10.92 -14.10
CA SER A 424 -19.87 -11.08 -13.73
C SER A 424 -18.94 -10.64 -14.86
N GLU A 425 -17.74 -10.15 -14.53
CA GLU A 425 -16.73 -9.80 -15.53
C GLU A 425 -16.45 -10.94 -16.52
N THR A 426 -16.40 -12.19 -16.03
CA THR A 426 -16.22 -13.38 -16.89
C THR A 426 -17.34 -13.49 -17.94
N ALA A 427 -18.58 -13.24 -17.54
CA ALA A 427 -19.72 -13.24 -18.47
C ALA A 427 -19.69 -12.06 -19.43
N MET A 428 -19.22 -10.89 -18.97
CA MET A 428 -19.10 -9.70 -19.82
C MET A 428 -18.09 -9.87 -20.97
N VAL A 429 -16.99 -10.60 -20.73
CA VAL A 429 -15.93 -10.79 -21.74
C VAL A 429 -16.04 -12.07 -22.54
N ALA A 430 -16.99 -12.96 -22.19
CA ALA A 430 -17.23 -14.19 -22.94
C ALA A 430 -17.84 -13.89 -24.32
N ASP A 431 -17.39 -14.62 -25.34
CA ASP A 431 -17.95 -14.62 -26.70
C ASP A 431 -18.31 -13.21 -27.24
N VAL A 432 -17.35 -12.27 -27.13
CA VAL A 432 -17.57 -10.83 -27.49
C VAL A 432 -18.00 -10.62 -28.94
N GLY A 433 -17.80 -11.57 -29.83
CA GLY A 433 -18.30 -11.55 -31.20
C GLY A 433 -19.80 -11.87 -31.32
N THR A 434 -20.45 -12.37 -30.25
CA THR A 434 -21.87 -12.70 -30.23
C THR A 434 -22.65 -11.57 -29.52
N PRO A 435 -23.79 -11.11 -30.10
CA PRO A 435 -24.67 -10.14 -29.44
C PRO A 435 -25.12 -10.62 -28.06
N ASN A 436 -25.13 -9.72 -27.08
CA ASN A 436 -25.55 -9.98 -25.71
C ASN A 436 -26.44 -8.84 -25.21
N ALA A 437 -27.57 -9.16 -24.61
CA ALA A 437 -28.53 -8.17 -24.15
C ALA A 437 -28.01 -7.32 -22.97
N GLY A 438 -27.06 -7.81 -22.19
CA GLY A 438 -26.50 -7.13 -21.00
C GLY A 438 -25.23 -6.33 -21.26
N ARG A 439 -24.66 -6.37 -22.48
CA ARG A 439 -23.42 -5.64 -22.81
C ARG A 439 -23.28 -5.33 -24.28
N VAL A 440 -22.38 -4.38 -24.61
CA VAL A 440 -21.84 -4.17 -25.95
C VAL A 440 -20.31 -4.30 -25.93
N ALA A 441 -19.72 -4.83 -26.99
CA ALA A 441 -18.29 -5.07 -27.07
C ALA A 441 -17.72 -4.66 -28.43
N PHE A 442 -16.50 -4.12 -28.42
CA PHE A 442 -15.80 -3.60 -29.60
C PHE A 442 -14.35 -4.05 -29.54
N THR A 443 -13.76 -4.44 -30.68
CA THR A 443 -12.37 -4.91 -30.73
C THR A 443 -11.57 -4.24 -31.83
N THR A 444 -10.29 -3.97 -31.57
CA THR A 444 -9.38 -3.52 -32.63
C THR A 444 -9.09 -4.64 -33.63
N GLY A 445 -8.51 -4.32 -34.76
CA GLY A 445 -7.72 -5.28 -35.54
C GLY A 445 -6.53 -5.82 -34.75
N ALA A 446 -5.83 -6.81 -35.30
CA ALA A 446 -4.59 -7.32 -34.72
C ALA A 446 -3.54 -6.19 -34.60
N LEU A 447 -2.94 -6.04 -33.46
CA LEU A 447 -1.93 -5.01 -33.20
C LEU A 447 -0.67 -5.26 -34.05
N PRO A 448 -0.15 -4.23 -34.73
CA PRO A 448 1.04 -4.36 -35.57
C PRO A 448 2.35 -4.48 -34.77
N LEU A 449 2.32 -4.06 -33.49
CA LEU A 449 3.46 -4.06 -32.57
C LEU A 449 2.97 -4.14 -31.13
N ASP A 450 3.91 -4.40 -30.20
CA ASP A 450 3.62 -4.34 -28.77
C ASP A 450 3.24 -2.91 -28.34
N LEU A 451 2.16 -2.76 -27.58
CA LEU A 451 1.70 -1.48 -27.03
C LEU A 451 1.65 -1.55 -25.52
N ARG A 452 2.44 -0.73 -24.84
CA ARG A 452 2.42 -0.66 -23.38
C ARG A 452 1.45 0.43 -22.91
N LEU A 453 0.40 0.04 -22.22
CA LEU A 453 -0.41 0.94 -21.41
C LEU A 453 0.39 1.29 -20.15
N SER A 454 0.50 2.58 -19.82
CA SER A 454 1.08 3.03 -18.54
C SER A 454 0.29 4.22 -18.03
N GLY A 455 -0.48 4.03 -16.97
CA GLY A 455 -1.36 5.04 -16.38
C GLY A 455 -2.83 4.66 -16.40
N THR A 456 -3.71 5.66 -16.40
CA THR A 456 -5.16 5.49 -16.18
C THR A 456 -5.95 5.73 -17.47
N PRO A 457 -6.59 4.70 -18.06
CA PRO A 457 -7.54 4.88 -19.13
C PRO A 457 -8.79 5.67 -18.69
N THR A 458 -9.47 6.29 -19.64
CA THR A 458 -10.68 7.10 -19.40
C THR A 458 -11.78 6.65 -20.35
N ALA A 459 -12.91 6.23 -19.82
CA ALA A 459 -14.14 6.05 -20.60
C ALA A 459 -14.85 7.39 -20.73
N ASP A 460 -15.30 7.72 -21.95
CA ASP A 460 -16.03 8.93 -22.27
C ASP A 460 -17.21 8.54 -23.18
N LEU A 461 -18.36 8.32 -22.56
CA LEU A 461 -19.55 7.79 -23.24
C LEU A 461 -20.66 8.83 -23.28
N ARG A 462 -21.38 8.87 -24.40
CA ARG A 462 -22.62 9.58 -24.52
C ARG A 462 -23.78 8.60 -24.53
N VAL A 463 -24.56 8.61 -23.46
CA VAL A 463 -25.62 7.61 -23.22
C VAL A 463 -26.99 8.24 -23.06
N LYS A 464 -28.01 7.47 -23.38
CA LYS A 464 -29.44 7.76 -23.14
C LYS A 464 -30.03 6.58 -22.37
N LEU A 465 -30.83 6.86 -21.36
CA LEU A 465 -31.46 5.86 -20.48
C LEU A 465 -33.00 5.98 -20.57
N ASP A 466 -33.68 4.87 -20.33
CA ASP A 466 -35.14 4.84 -20.10
C ASP A 466 -35.51 4.88 -18.60
N LYS A 467 -34.50 4.97 -17.72
CA LYS A 467 -34.63 5.19 -16.27
C LYS A 467 -33.75 6.36 -15.81
N PRO A 468 -33.96 6.90 -14.59
CA PRO A 468 -33.22 8.06 -14.10
C PRO A 468 -31.70 7.86 -13.95
N THR A 469 -31.29 6.63 -13.69
CA THR A 469 -29.88 6.25 -13.59
C THR A 469 -29.64 4.80 -14.05
N SER A 470 -28.38 4.41 -14.16
CA SER A 470 -27.89 3.07 -14.46
C SER A 470 -26.43 3.00 -13.99
N ASN A 471 -25.99 1.85 -13.53
CA ASN A 471 -24.57 1.59 -13.42
C ASN A 471 -23.97 1.37 -14.82
N LEU A 472 -22.73 1.83 -15.00
CA LEU A 472 -21.95 1.57 -16.20
C LEU A 472 -20.59 1.00 -15.80
N THR A 473 -20.25 -0.11 -16.41
CA THR A 473 -18.93 -0.76 -16.32
C THR A 473 -18.20 -0.61 -17.66
N ALA A 474 -16.94 -0.20 -17.64
CA ALA A 474 -16.06 -0.23 -18.80
C ALA A 474 -14.88 -1.16 -18.52
N LEU A 475 -14.70 -2.19 -19.34
CA LEU A 475 -13.57 -3.10 -19.29
C LEU A 475 -12.68 -2.90 -20.52
N LEU A 476 -11.37 -2.75 -20.28
CA LEU A 476 -10.35 -2.82 -21.32
C LEU A 476 -9.75 -4.22 -21.29
N VAL A 477 -9.82 -4.94 -22.40
CA VAL A 477 -9.50 -6.37 -22.47
C VAL A 477 -8.38 -6.60 -23.48
N ASP A 478 -7.42 -7.45 -23.15
CA ASP A 478 -6.45 -8.01 -24.10
C ASP A 478 -6.98 -9.36 -24.60
N PHE A 479 -7.38 -9.44 -25.86
CA PHE A 479 -7.73 -10.66 -26.56
C PHE A 479 -6.52 -11.20 -27.31
N GLY A 480 -5.83 -12.16 -26.71
CA GLY A 480 -4.67 -12.83 -27.25
C GLY A 480 -4.09 -13.77 -26.20
N GLU A 481 -3.64 -14.93 -26.67
CA GLU A 481 -3.02 -15.92 -25.79
C GLU A 481 -1.63 -15.44 -25.35
N ASP A 482 -1.42 -15.34 -24.03
CA ASP A 482 -0.12 -14.99 -23.44
C ASP A 482 0.02 -15.60 -22.06
N THR A 483 1.26 -15.76 -21.61
CA THR A 483 1.58 -16.17 -20.24
C THR A 483 1.75 -14.93 -19.38
N ARG A 484 0.92 -14.81 -18.37
CA ARG A 484 0.81 -13.64 -17.49
C ARG A 484 0.92 -14.06 -16.02
N VAL A 485 1.14 -13.10 -15.13
CA VAL A 485 0.99 -13.33 -13.69
C VAL A 485 -0.43 -13.82 -13.40
N ASP A 486 -0.54 -14.97 -12.76
CA ASP A 486 -1.81 -15.51 -12.30
C ASP A 486 -2.17 -14.93 -10.92
N TRP A 487 -2.50 -13.64 -10.92
CA TRP A 487 -2.79 -12.88 -9.69
C TRP A 487 -4.03 -13.39 -8.93
N ARG A 488 -4.89 -14.16 -9.57
CA ARG A 488 -6.10 -14.75 -8.96
C ARG A 488 -5.76 -15.93 -8.05
N ARG A 489 -4.68 -16.64 -8.33
CA ARG A 489 -4.25 -17.80 -7.55
C ARG A 489 -3.22 -17.36 -6.49
N GLY A 490 -3.52 -17.56 -5.19
CA GLY A 490 -2.60 -17.25 -4.09
C GLY A 490 -2.09 -15.81 -4.12
N GLN A 491 -2.93 -14.86 -4.55
CA GLN A 491 -2.55 -13.45 -4.74
C GLN A 491 -1.40 -13.26 -5.75
N GLY A 492 -1.14 -14.22 -6.61
CA GLY A 492 -0.06 -14.19 -7.62
C GLY A 492 1.24 -14.84 -7.17
N ILE A 493 1.29 -15.46 -5.99
CA ILE A 493 2.48 -16.10 -5.46
C ILE A 493 2.19 -17.52 -4.92
N THR A 494 3.23 -18.33 -4.87
CA THR A 494 3.24 -19.63 -4.14
C THR A 494 4.39 -19.60 -3.14
N THR A 495 4.09 -19.87 -1.88
CA THR A 495 5.07 -19.95 -0.80
C THR A 495 5.82 -21.28 -0.87
N LEU A 496 7.15 -21.21 -0.79
CA LEU A 496 8.05 -22.36 -0.81
C LEU A 496 8.34 -22.85 0.63
N THR A 497 9.07 -23.95 0.74
CA THR A 497 9.59 -24.42 2.05
C THR A 497 10.98 -23.86 2.36
N GLU A 498 11.67 -23.33 1.36
CA GLU A 498 12.98 -22.72 1.49
C GLU A 498 12.85 -21.31 2.10
N GLU A 499 13.78 -20.97 3.00
CA GLU A 499 13.76 -19.70 3.74
C GLU A 499 15.00 -18.83 3.45
N ASP A 500 14.84 -17.52 3.64
CA ASP A 500 15.92 -16.55 3.75
C ASP A 500 15.82 -15.85 5.11
N CYS A 501 16.99 -15.64 5.76
CA CYS A 501 17.05 -14.96 7.04
C CYS A 501 17.62 -13.55 6.91
N HIS A 502 17.03 -12.58 7.62
CA HIS A 502 17.39 -11.18 7.52
C HIS A 502 17.59 -10.55 8.92
N GLY A 503 18.83 -10.12 9.21
CA GLY A 503 19.20 -9.53 10.49
C GLY A 503 19.74 -10.55 11.49
N GLU A 504 19.68 -10.20 12.78
CA GLU A 504 20.14 -11.05 13.88
C GLU A 504 18.97 -11.85 14.46
N SER A 505 19.22 -13.13 14.79
CA SER A 505 18.25 -14.03 15.40
C SER A 505 18.39 -14.11 16.92
N THR A 506 17.31 -14.51 17.59
CA THR A 506 17.31 -14.94 19.00
C THR A 506 16.63 -16.29 19.12
N ALA A 507 16.61 -16.87 20.33
CA ALA A 507 15.89 -18.12 20.56
C ALA A 507 14.36 -18.01 20.36
N ALA A 508 13.79 -16.80 20.45
CA ALA A 508 12.37 -16.54 20.25
C ALA A 508 12.03 -16.10 18.82
N ASP A 509 13.04 -15.66 18.06
CA ASP A 509 12.86 -15.06 16.74
C ASP A 509 14.08 -15.38 15.86
N ASP A 510 13.91 -16.19 14.84
CA ASP A 510 14.98 -16.63 13.94
C ASP A 510 15.22 -15.69 12.76
N ALA A 511 14.34 -14.69 12.56
CA ALA A 511 14.37 -13.75 11.45
C ALA A 511 14.34 -14.41 10.05
N CYS A 512 13.79 -15.62 9.93
CA CYS A 512 13.77 -16.40 8.70
C CYS A 512 12.37 -16.47 8.11
N TYR A 513 12.28 -16.29 6.78
CA TYR A 513 11.02 -16.19 6.06
C TYR A 513 11.03 -17.03 4.79
N LYS A 514 9.94 -17.73 4.53
CA LYS A 514 9.77 -18.54 3.34
C LYS A 514 9.89 -17.74 2.07
N LYS A 515 10.60 -18.29 1.10
CA LYS A 515 10.67 -17.74 -0.25
C LYS A 515 9.35 -17.94 -0.99
N VAL A 516 9.15 -17.16 -2.03
CA VAL A 516 7.99 -17.26 -2.92
C VAL A 516 8.41 -17.31 -4.38
N VAL A 517 7.54 -17.87 -5.21
CA VAL A 517 7.61 -17.79 -6.67
C VAL A 517 6.34 -17.17 -7.22
N THR A 518 6.46 -16.42 -8.30
CA THR A 518 5.33 -15.81 -9.00
C THR A 518 4.52 -16.88 -9.72
N ASN A 519 3.22 -16.92 -9.47
CA ASN A 519 2.31 -17.77 -10.22
C ASN A 519 2.10 -17.21 -11.63
N VAL A 520 2.15 -18.08 -12.63
CA VAL A 520 1.88 -17.71 -14.02
C VAL A 520 0.84 -18.64 -14.65
N ALA A 521 0.06 -18.09 -15.58
CA ALA A 521 -0.89 -18.87 -16.36
C ALA A 521 -0.96 -18.37 -17.81
N THR A 522 -1.07 -19.29 -18.76
CA THR A 522 -1.37 -18.99 -20.16
C THR A 522 -2.88 -18.91 -20.33
N ARG A 523 -3.38 -17.76 -20.79
CA ARG A 523 -4.81 -17.48 -20.95
C ARG A 523 -5.09 -16.79 -22.28
N PRO A 524 -6.24 -17.06 -22.92
CA PRO A 524 -6.61 -16.49 -24.22
C PRO A 524 -6.99 -15.00 -24.14
N LEU A 525 -7.25 -14.50 -22.96
CA LEU A 525 -7.58 -13.08 -22.70
C LEU A 525 -7.18 -12.64 -21.29
N GLU A 526 -7.06 -11.32 -21.09
CA GLU A 526 -6.95 -10.70 -19.75
C GLU A 526 -7.76 -9.41 -19.70
N ILE A 527 -8.50 -9.22 -18.60
CA ILE A 527 -9.17 -7.94 -18.30
C ILE A 527 -8.10 -7.01 -17.70
N VAL A 528 -7.60 -6.13 -18.55
CA VAL A 528 -6.46 -5.27 -18.22
C VAL A 528 -6.86 -4.13 -17.30
N ALA A 529 -7.95 -3.43 -17.63
CA ALA A 529 -8.43 -2.33 -16.80
C ALA A 529 -9.97 -2.37 -16.69
N ARG A 530 -10.46 -1.90 -15.57
CA ARG A 530 -11.89 -1.84 -15.25
C ARG A 530 -12.24 -0.53 -14.56
N GLY A 531 -13.47 -0.10 -14.71
CA GLY A 531 -13.95 1.11 -14.02
C GLY A 531 -15.45 1.22 -14.05
N TRP A 532 -16.01 1.75 -12.98
CA TRP A 532 -17.44 1.79 -12.70
C TRP A 532 -17.92 3.20 -12.40
N ILE A 533 -19.15 3.48 -12.73
CA ILE A 533 -19.86 4.72 -12.40
C ILE A 533 -21.35 4.49 -12.33
N ASP A 534 -22.00 5.09 -11.33
CA ASP A 534 -23.43 5.37 -11.39
C ASP A 534 -23.65 6.66 -12.22
N VAL A 535 -24.49 6.61 -13.26
CA VAL A 535 -24.71 7.73 -14.19
C VAL A 535 -25.18 9.00 -13.48
N GLN A 536 -25.91 8.90 -12.38
CA GLN A 536 -26.32 10.07 -11.60
C GLN A 536 -25.13 10.80 -10.94
N ASN A 537 -23.98 10.12 -10.73
CA ASN A 537 -22.76 10.71 -10.15
C ASN A 537 -21.78 11.27 -11.20
N ARG A 538 -22.19 11.37 -12.49
CA ARG A 538 -21.33 11.81 -13.61
C ARG A 538 -20.72 13.21 -13.47
N TYR A 539 -21.31 14.09 -12.64
CA TYR A 539 -20.84 15.46 -12.44
C TYR A 539 -20.25 15.69 -11.05
N SER A 540 -20.70 14.91 -10.05
CA SER A 540 -20.31 15.10 -8.65
C SER A 540 -20.41 13.80 -7.90
N LEU A 541 -19.41 13.51 -7.08
CA LEU A 541 -19.47 12.38 -6.16
C LEU A 541 -20.43 12.64 -4.98
N SER A 542 -20.66 13.92 -4.63
CA SER A 542 -21.45 14.32 -3.45
C SER A 542 -22.90 14.64 -3.75
N GLN A 543 -23.25 14.80 -5.03
CA GLN A 543 -24.60 15.22 -5.45
C GLN A 543 -25.04 14.41 -6.65
N ALA A 544 -25.97 13.51 -6.42
CA ALA A 544 -26.61 12.76 -7.49
C ALA A 544 -27.41 13.72 -8.40
N ALA A 545 -27.24 13.56 -9.71
CA ALA A 545 -27.98 14.28 -10.73
C ALA A 545 -28.52 13.28 -11.76
N PRO A 546 -29.75 12.75 -11.56
CA PRO A 546 -30.37 11.81 -12.47
C PRO A 546 -30.31 12.29 -13.93
N LEU A 547 -30.11 11.37 -14.87
CA LEU A 547 -30.18 11.70 -16.29
C LEU A 547 -31.64 11.77 -16.71
N PRO A 548 -32.14 12.89 -17.30
CA PRO A 548 -33.52 12.96 -17.75
C PRO A 548 -33.81 11.84 -18.76
N VAL A 549 -34.85 11.07 -18.48
CA VAL A 549 -35.24 9.90 -19.27
C VAL A 549 -35.38 10.25 -20.74
N GLY A 550 -34.82 9.44 -21.63
CA GLY A 550 -34.91 9.61 -23.08
C GLY A 550 -33.97 10.71 -23.65
N THR A 551 -33.17 11.37 -22.80
CA THR A 551 -32.19 12.36 -23.25
C THR A 551 -30.77 11.83 -23.24
N TYR A 552 -29.88 12.30 -24.11
CA TYR A 552 -28.48 11.93 -24.10
C TYR A 552 -27.69 12.80 -23.11
N GLY A 553 -26.92 12.15 -22.26
CA GLY A 553 -25.92 12.76 -21.39
C GLY A 553 -24.51 12.22 -21.62
N THR A 554 -23.50 13.03 -21.38
CA THR A 554 -22.11 12.60 -21.39
C THR A 554 -21.74 12.08 -20.01
N VAL A 555 -21.13 10.88 -19.96
CA VAL A 555 -20.65 10.22 -18.76
C VAL A 555 -19.18 9.91 -18.96
N LYS A 556 -18.34 10.47 -18.09
CA LYS A 556 -16.90 10.34 -18.19
C LYS A 556 -16.30 9.92 -16.86
N TRP A 557 -15.54 8.83 -16.87
CA TRP A 557 -14.89 8.33 -15.66
C TRP A 557 -13.55 7.66 -15.95
N LEU A 558 -12.75 7.53 -14.92
CA LEU A 558 -11.46 6.83 -14.97
C LEU A 558 -11.70 5.34 -14.70
N THR A 559 -10.99 4.49 -15.42
CA THR A 559 -10.81 3.09 -15.01
C THR A 559 -9.71 3.00 -13.96
N LEU A 560 -9.48 1.81 -13.40
CA LEU A 560 -8.30 1.56 -12.58
C LEU A 560 -7.03 1.75 -13.41
N PRO A 561 -5.97 2.34 -12.83
CA PRO A 561 -4.70 2.53 -13.51
C PRO A 561 -3.99 1.19 -13.74
N GLN A 562 -3.17 1.14 -14.79
CA GLN A 562 -2.46 -0.06 -15.19
C GLN A 562 -1.05 0.25 -15.72
N ASP A 563 -0.21 -0.78 -15.70
CA ASP A 563 0.99 -0.86 -16.48
C ASP A 563 1.07 -2.25 -17.13
N TYR A 564 0.73 -2.32 -18.42
CA TYR A 564 0.46 -3.59 -19.11
C TYR A 564 0.89 -3.52 -20.58
N THR A 565 1.46 -4.60 -21.10
CA THR A 565 1.87 -4.67 -22.50
C THR A 565 0.94 -5.57 -23.32
N PHE A 566 0.13 -4.98 -24.19
CA PHE A 566 -0.57 -5.71 -25.25
C PHE A 566 0.43 -6.16 -26.29
N LYS A 567 0.45 -7.44 -26.63
CA LYS A 567 1.41 -8.01 -27.56
C LYS A 567 1.01 -7.77 -29.02
N LYS A 568 2.00 -7.74 -29.90
CA LYS A 568 1.80 -7.82 -31.35
C LYS A 568 0.91 -9.00 -31.71
N GLY A 569 -0.08 -8.79 -32.57
CA GLY A 569 -1.06 -9.79 -32.98
C GLY A 569 -2.28 -9.90 -32.08
N HIS A 570 -2.23 -9.41 -30.85
CA HIS A 570 -3.39 -9.34 -29.96
C HIS A 570 -4.37 -8.25 -30.42
N ARG A 571 -5.56 -8.22 -29.80
CA ARG A 571 -6.59 -7.21 -30.05
C ARG A 571 -6.97 -6.53 -28.74
N ILE A 572 -7.11 -5.24 -28.74
CA ILE A 572 -7.65 -4.49 -27.63
C ILE A 572 -9.17 -4.53 -27.72
N GLY A 573 -9.84 -4.93 -26.65
CA GLY A 573 -11.29 -4.86 -26.52
C GLY A 573 -11.75 -3.78 -25.58
N LEU A 574 -12.88 -3.16 -25.92
CA LEU A 574 -13.68 -2.32 -25.03
C LEU A 574 -15.03 -3.01 -24.82
N VAL A 575 -15.31 -3.39 -23.59
CA VAL A 575 -16.62 -3.93 -23.20
C VAL A 575 -17.32 -2.89 -22.32
N ILE A 576 -18.57 -2.57 -22.66
CA ILE A 576 -19.42 -1.67 -21.88
C ILE A 576 -20.64 -2.48 -21.44
N ALA A 577 -20.87 -2.52 -20.13
CA ALA A 577 -21.98 -3.23 -19.51
C ALA A 577 -22.65 -2.36 -18.43
N GLY A 578 -23.67 -2.90 -17.80
CA GLY A 578 -24.30 -2.32 -16.62
C GLY A 578 -23.56 -2.69 -15.33
N THR A 579 -24.30 -3.18 -14.35
CA THR A 579 -23.81 -3.55 -13.01
C THR A 579 -22.86 -4.76 -13.09
N ASP A 580 -21.68 -4.58 -12.52
CA ASP A 580 -20.67 -5.63 -12.39
C ASP A 580 -20.85 -6.39 -11.07
N SER A 581 -21.42 -7.59 -11.14
CA SER A 581 -21.65 -8.44 -9.96
C SER A 581 -20.38 -9.10 -9.40
N THR A 582 -19.23 -8.91 -10.03
CA THR A 582 -17.94 -9.39 -9.48
C THR A 582 -17.47 -8.50 -8.34
N TYR A 583 -17.70 -7.18 -8.44
CA TYR A 583 -17.16 -6.19 -7.51
C TYR A 583 -18.21 -5.30 -6.86
N SER A 584 -19.47 -5.31 -7.33
CA SER A 584 -20.55 -4.52 -6.73
C SER A 584 -21.55 -5.41 -6.01
N GLY A 585 -21.95 -5.01 -4.80
CA GLY A 585 -23.06 -5.61 -4.08
C GLY A 585 -24.43 -5.22 -4.63
N GLU A 586 -24.48 -4.37 -5.66
CA GLU A 586 -25.72 -3.86 -6.23
C GLU A 586 -26.38 -4.84 -7.21
N THR A 587 -27.69 -4.71 -7.35
CA THR A 587 -28.45 -5.37 -8.42
C THR A 587 -28.56 -4.44 -9.61
N GLY A 588 -28.64 -4.99 -10.83
CA GLY A 588 -28.86 -4.19 -12.03
C GLY A 588 -30.16 -3.37 -11.95
N THR A 589 -30.12 -2.13 -12.43
CA THR A 589 -31.29 -1.23 -12.44
C THR A 589 -32.37 -1.67 -13.42
N GLY A 590 -32.04 -2.54 -14.39
CA GLY A 590 -32.90 -2.90 -15.50
C GLY A 590 -33.14 -1.77 -16.50
N ALA A 591 -32.28 -0.73 -16.48
CA ALA A 591 -32.35 0.37 -17.45
C ALA A 591 -31.89 -0.09 -18.84
N ASN A 592 -32.59 0.34 -19.89
CA ASN A 592 -32.10 0.22 -21.25
C ASN A 592 -31.14 1.39 -21.54
N VAL A 593 -29.89 1.04 -21.78
CA VAL A 593 -28.81 1.99 -22.08
C VAL A 593 -28.58 2.03 -23.57
N THR A 594 -28.71 3.20 -24.19
CA THR A 594 -28.33 3.44 -25.58
C THR A 594 -27.07 4.28 -25.62
N VAL A 595 -26.02 3.79 -26.26
CA VAL A 595 -24.72 4.45 -26.42
C VAL A 595 -24.68 5.12 -27.82
N ASP A 596 -24.43 6.41 -27.88
CA ASP A 596 -24.13 7.14 -29.12
C ASP A 596 -22.66 6.88 -29.51
N LEU A 597 -22.45 5.97 -30.46
CA LEU A 597 -21.10 5.52 -30.84
C LEU A 597 -20.28 6.63 -31.50
N ALA A 598 -20.91 7.55 -32.20
CA ALA A 598 -20.23 8.68 -32.87
C ALA A 598 -19.59 9.65 -31.86
N LYS A 599 -20.08 9.67 -30.61
CA LYS A 599 -19.66 10.60 -29.56
C LYS A 599 -19.09 9.87 -28.33
N SER A 600 -18.79 8.60 -28.47
CA SER A 600 -18.23 7.76 -27.39
C SER A 600 -16.82 7.32 -27.73
N SER A 601 -15.99 7.17 -26.72
CA SER A 601 -14.60 6.73 -26.87
C SER A 601 -14.02 6.19 -25.56
N VAL A 602 -12.89 5.48 -25.66
CA VAL A 602 -11.97 5.24 -24.55
C VAL A 602 -10.62 5.87 -24.87
N VAL A 603 -10.07 6.62 -23.94
CA VAL A 603 -8.75 7.24 -24.05
C VAL A 603 -7.74 6.40 -23.28
N VAL A 604 -6.74 5.86 -23.96
CA VAL A 604 -5.73 4.96 -23.40
C VAL A 604 -4.34 5.60 -23.47
N PRO A 605 -3.61 5.73 -22.35
CA PRO A 605 -2.24 6.26 -22.36
C PRO A 605 -1.26 5.15 -22.75
N PHE A 606 -0.72 5.18 -23.97
CA PHE A 606 0.30 4.26 -24.43
C PHE A 606 1.69 4.87 -24.30
N ALA A 607 2.57 4.16 -23.55
CA ALA A 607 4.00 4.42 -23.59
C ALA A 607 4.62 3.69 -24.79
N LEU A 608 5.71 4.23 -25.31
CA LEU A 608 6.56 3.46 -26.22
C LEU A 608 7.04 2.23 -25.47
N ALA A 609 6.85 1.04 -26.05
CA ALA A 609 7.40 -0.18 -25.46
C ALA A 609 8.91 0.04 -25.27
N ALA A 610 9.41 -0.15 -24.05
CA ALA A 610 10.85 -0.09 -23.83
C ALA A 610 11.49 -1.13 -24.74
N PRO A 611 12.57 -0.78 -25.48
CA PRO A 611 13.30 -1.78 -26.22
C PRO A 611 13.70 -2.88 -25.23
N LEU A 612 13.46 -4.14 -25.60
CA LEU A 612 13.83 -5.34 -24.84
C LEU A 612 15.36 -5.56 -24.97
N GLY A 613 16.15 -4.57 -24.63
CA GLY A 613 17.60 -4.55 -24.65
C GLY A 613 18.12 -4.44 -23.23
N ASP A 614 18.66 -5.54 -22.77
CA ASP A 614 19.74 -5.69 -21.79
C ASP A 614 19.74 -4.75 -20.59
N MET A 615 18.96 -5.12 -19.58
CA MET A 615 19.32 -4.82 -18.19
C MET A 615 20.18 -5.99 -17.67
N PRO A 616 21.21 -5.75 -16.86
CA PRO A 616 22.03 -6.83 -16.30
C PRO A 616 21.13 -7.73 -15.44
N GLN A 617 20.83 -8.90 -15.95
CA GLN A 617 20.30 -9.98 -15.11
C GLN A 617 21.45 -10.42 -14.22
N ASP A 618 21.26 -10.32 -12.90
CA ASP A 618 22.10 -11.05 -11.97
C ASP A 618 22.09 -12.53 -12.39
N LYS A 619 23.28 -13.03 -12.73
CA LYS A 619 23.46 -14.39 -13.23
C LYS A 619 23.34 -15.39 -12.09
N ALA A 620 22.15 -15.57 -11.54
CA ALA A 620 21.79 -16.79 -10.83
C ALA A 620 21.34 -17.81 -11.88
N ARG A 621 22.18 -18.78 -12.18
CA ARG A 621 21.84 -19.93 -13.02
C ARG A 621 20.77 -20.75 -12.30
N PHE A 622 19.53 -20.63 -12.73
CA PHE A 622 18.48 -21.58 -12.36
C PHE A 622 18.68 -22.87 -13.15
N HIS A 623 18.97 -23.95 -12.44
CA HIS A 623 18.62 -25.28 -12.89
C HIS A 623 17.17 -25.52 -12.51
N GLY A 624 16.29 -25.66 -13.48
CA GLY A 624 14.88 -25.93 -13.24
C GLY A 624 14.68 -27.24 -12.49
N PRO A 625 13.78 -27.30 -11.51
CA PRO A 625 13.36 -28.55 -10.95
C PRO A 625 12.36 -29.27 -11.84
N ASP A 626 12.37 -30.60 -11.74
CA ASP A 626 11.45 -31.52 -12.39
C ASP A 626 10.00 -31.17 -12.10
N ARG A 627 9.10 -31.57 -13.03
CA ARG A 627 7.67 -31.36 -12.99
C ARG A 627 7.08 -31.61 -11.61
N ILE A 628 6.56 -30.55 -10.97
CA ILE A 628 5.72 -30.66 -9.78
C ILE A 628 4.29 -30.92 -10.24
N GLU A 629 3.70 -32.06 -9.83
CA GLU A 629 2.26 -32.28 -9.98
C GLU A 629 1.50 -31.28 -9.11
N LEU A 630 0.63 -30.50 -9.74
CA LEU A 630 -0.16 -29.47 -9.10
C LEU A 630 -1.26 -30.11 -8.23
N PRO A 631 -1.47 -29.67 -6.98
CA PRO A 631 -2.63 -30.05 -6.20
C PRO A 631 -3.94 -29.56 -6.86
N LYS A 632 -5.01 -30.32 -6.66
CA LYS A 632 -6.34 -29.97 -7.18
C LYS A 632 -6.81 -28.62 -6.64
N PRO A 633 -7.58 -27.82 -7.42
CA PRO A 633 -8.05 -26.54 -6.99
C PRO A 633 -8.95 -26.66 -5.75
N GLU A 634 -8.62 -25.89 -4.72
CA GLU A 634 -9.52 -25.65 -3.58
C GLU A 634 -10.64 -24.68 -3.99
N PRO A 635 -11.81 -24.71 -3.33
CA PRO A 635 -12.95 -23.90 -3.71
C PRO A 635 -12.64 -22.40 -3.63
N GLU A 636 -13.22 -21.66 -4.57
CA GLU A 636 -13.14 -20.21 -4.67
C GLU A 636 -13.43 -19.54 -3.33
N PHE A 637 -12.43 -18.82 -2.81
CA PHE A 637 -12.66 -17.91 -1.69
C PHE A 637 -13.60 -16.80 -2.17
N GLN A 638 -14.79 -16.76 -1.61
CA GLN A 638 -15.64 -15.58 -1.68
C GLN A 638 -14.90 -14.44 -0.95
N PHE A 639 -14.67 -13.35 -1.65
CA PHE A 639 -14.21 -12.12 -1.06
C PHE A 639 -15.30 -11.60 -0.12
N PHE A 640 -15.03 -11.62 1.16
CA PHE A 640 -15.77 -10.86 2.14
C PHE A 640 -15.12 -9.50 2.30
#